data_36cafecdc79608b33f602ea35b833976
#
_entry.id   36cafecdc79608b33f602ea35b833976
#
_cell.length_a   1.000
_cell.length_b   1.000
_cell.length_c   1.000
_cell.angle_alpha   90.00
_cell.angle_beta   90.00
_cell.angle_gamma   90.00
#
_symmetry.space_group_name_H-M   'P 1'
#
loop_
_entity.id
_entity.type
_entity.pdbx_description
1 polymer ?
#
loop_
_entity_poly.entity_id
_entity_poly.type
_entity_poly.pdbx_seq_one_letter_code
_entity_poly.pdbx_strand_id
1 'polypeptide(L)'
;MSNNSQISTHNTHYPHIFEPLDLGFTTLKNRIVMGSMHTGLEDRFFNYPKLAAYFAERAKGGVAMMITGGISPNHEGWLVPAGGTLNHKGDVINHRKVTKAVHQYDCKIILQILHSGRYGYHPLAVSASPIKSPISPFKPRQMSEKNILATIKDYAKTAKLAQMAGYDGVEIMGSEGYLLNQFLSNHVNQRTDQWGGSLENRMRFALEVIKAVREAVGEAFIITFRLSMIDLVPDGNTMDEVITIAKAIEKAGVTIINTGIGWHEARVPTIVTSVPRAAFADVIAEVKRHVTIPVIAANRVNMPETAEQLLADNQADLVQMARPFLADPDWVTKASLGQTHLINTCIGCNQACLDHTFDNKRSTCLVNPQACYETELVYIPAKKAKKIAVVGAGMAGLSAATVAAKRGHQVTLFEAQDKIGGQFNYAKVIPGKEEFFETIRYFTNLVDSLGIELKLNHKVSKEELESGQFDDVIIATGVVPRALDFKGVELPQVMSYAELLSGQKVAGKRVAVIGAGGIGFDVSEYLTSTHVKPFEKDAQGNVIYQPHPQSVDSWKREWGVDTNAHYDSEGGLVKPEPITPTREVYLMQRKKGRLGAGLNKTSGWVHRAHINKHGVKQVSGIGYEKITNEGIWITNPDGHSQLLRVDSIVICAGQESVNDLMPAVGDDLTAQYHLIGGAKLAGELDAKRAIREGAEVAAML
;
A
#
# COMPACT_ATOMS: atom_id res chain seq x y z
N MET A 1 -34.05 3.55 -12.92
CA MET A 1 -34.35 2.18 -13.37
C MET A 1 -33.21 1.32 -12.87
N SER A 2 -33.50 0.41 -11.96
CA SER A 2 -32.52 -0.44 -11.26
C SER A 2 -32.07 -1.55 -12.21
N ASN A 3 -30.88 -1.43 -12.76
CA ASN A 3 -30.19 -2.56 -13.37
C ASN A 3 -29.62 -3.45 -12.26
N ASN A 4 -30.44 -4.31 -11.68
CA ASN A 4 -30.01 -5.52 -11.02
C ASN A 4 -29.64 -6.53 -12.13
N SER A 5 -28.48 -6.36 -12.77
CA SER A 5 -27.88 -7.45 -13.53
C SER A 5 -27.41 -8.48 -12.51
N GLN A 6 -28.14 -9.59 -12.38
CA GLN A 6 -27.66 -10.80 -11.75
C GLN A 6 -26.28 -11.11 -12.37
N ILE A 7 -25.23 -11.06 -11.57
CA ILE A 7 -23.91 -11.52 -11.97
C ILE A 7 -24.10 -12.99 -12.33
N SER A 8 -23.93 -13.32 -13.60
CA SER A 8 -24.07 -14.70 -14.11
C SER A 8 -23.18 -15.63 -13.30
N THR A 9 -23.71 -16.77 -12.85
CA THR A 9 -22.99 -17.82 -12.14
C THR A 9 -21.90 -18.50 -12.99
N HIS A 10 -21.74 -18.13 -14.26
CA HIS A 10 -20.70 -18.58 -15.17
C HIS A 10 -19.96 -17.37 -15.73
N ASN A 11 -19.07 -16.77 -14.92
CA ASN A 11 -18.16 -15.77 -15.44
C ASN A 11 -17.07 -16.46 -16.27
N THR A 12 -16.94 -16.07 -17.54
CA THR A 12 -16.00 -16.68 -18.49
C THR A 12 -14.56 -16.16 -18.30
N HIS A 13 -14.38 -15.01 -17.66
CA HIS A 13 -13.07 -14.39 -17.46
C HIS A 13 -12.34 -14.93 -16.22
N TYR A 14 -13.07 -15.03 -15.09
CA TYR A 14 -12.53 -15.43 -13.79
C TYR A 14 -13.52 -16.37 -13.08
N PRO A 15 -13.68 -17.62 -13.53
CA PRO A 15 -14.73 -18.51 -13.04
C PRO A 15 -14.63 -18.81 -11.55
N HIS A 16 -13.42 -19.00 -10.99
CA HIS A 16 -13.26 -19.33 -9.58
C HIS A 16 -13.53 -18.12 -8.65
N ILE A 17 -13.18 -16.89 -9.09
CA ILE A 17 -13.50 -15.67 -8.33
C ILE A 17 -15.02 -15.54 -8.12
N PHE A 18 -15.81 -15.81 -9.15
CA PHE A 18 -17.26 -15.57 -9.15
C PHE A 18 -18.10 -16.80 -8.74
N GLU A 19 -17.45 -17.89 -8.34
CA GLU A 19 -18.11 -19.02 -7.73
C GLU A 19 -18.59 -18.67 -6.31
N PRO A 20 -19.88 -18.91 -5.97
CA PRO A 20 -20.36 -18.68 -4.60
C PRO A 20 -19.73 -19.65 -3.60
N LEU A 21 -19.65 -19.25 -2.33
CA LEU A 21 -19.20 -20.08 -1.22
C LEU A 21 -20.31 -20.25 -0.19
N ASP A 22 -20.74 -21.48 0.03
CA ASP A 22 -21.70 -21.83 1.07
C ASP A 22 -20.98 -22.04 2.41
N LEU A 23 -21.42 -21.33 3.43
CA LEU A 23 -20.92 -21.45 4.82
C LEU A 23 -21.90 -22.28 5.70
N GLY A 24 -22.89 -22.95 5.10
CA GLY A 24 -23.90 -23.77 5.75
C GLY A 24 -25.11 -23.00 6.24
N PHE A 25 -24.97 -21.82 6.79
CA PHE A 25 -26.04 -20.95 7.27
C PHE A 25 -26.18 -19.66 6.47
N THR A 26 -25.23 -19.34 5.61
CA THR A 26 -25.23 -18.20 4.69
C THR A 26 -24.29 -18.47 3.52
N THR A 27 -24.53 -17.79 2.39
CA THR A 27 -23.70 -17.94 1.19
C THR A 27 -23.04 -16.61 0.85
N LEU A 28 -21.76 -16.65 0.49
CA LEU A 28 -21.03 -15.54 -0.10
C LEU A 28 -21.19 -15.61 -1.63
N LYS A 29 -21.56 -14.49 -2.27
CA LYS A 29 -21.89 -14.45 -3.71
C LYS A 29 -20.68 -14.61 -4.65
N ASN A 30 -19.46 -14.40 -4.15
CA ASN A 30 -18.19 -14.61 -4.84
C ASN A 30 -17.07 -14.81 -3.81
N ARG A 31 -15.85 -15.06 -4.27
CA ARG A 31 -14.69 -15.41 -3.44
C ARG A 31 -13.86 -14.19 -2.98
N ILE A 32 -14.34 -12.96 -3.18
CA ILE A 32 -13.57 -11.74 -2.87
C ILE A 32 -14.03 -11.11 -1.56
N VAL A 33 -13.02 -10.88 -0.70
CA VAL A 33 -13.17 -10.25 0.61
C VAL A 33 -12.43 -8.90 0.64
N MET A 34 -13.12 -7.85 1.07
CA MET A 34 -12.45 -6.60 1.41
C MET A 34 -11.87 -6.71 2.82
N GLY A 35 -10.54 -6.73 2.91
CA GLY A 35 -9.83 -6.87 4.18
C GLY A 35 -9.87 -5.63 5.06
N SER A 36 -9.60 -5.84 6.33
CA SER A 36 -9.53 -4.79 7.34
C SER A 36 -8.55 -3.68 6.97
N MET A 37 -9.00 -2.44 7.13
CA MET A 37 -8.19 -1.23 6.94
C MET A 37 -8.62 -0.18 7.94
N HIS A 38 -7.67 0.31 8.76
CA HIS A 38 -7.91 1.45 9.64
C HIS A 38 -7.95 2.73 8.81
N THR A 39 -9.10 3.39 8.79
CA THR A 39 -9.34 4.59 7.96
C THR A 39 -9.18 5.90 8.75
N GLY A 40 -9.25 5.84 10.09
CA GLY A 40 -9.35 6.96 10.98
C GLY A 40 -10.77 7.58 11.06
N LEU A 41 -11.72 7.06 10.28
CA LEU A 41 -13.13 7.46 10.36
C LEU A 41 -13.84 6.79 11.54
N GLU A 42 -13.45 5.55 11.87
CA GLU A 42 -13.95 4.76 12.99
C GLU A 42 -13.63 5.32 14.37
N ASP A 43 -12.61 6.21 14.47
CA ASP A 43 -12.14 6.76 15.74
C ASP A 43 -13.01 7.88 16.30
N ARG A 44 -13.99 8.37 15.50
CA ARG A 44 -14.86 9.50 15.92
C ARG A 44 -16.29 9.23 15.53
N PHE A 45 -17.21 9.28 16.50
CA PHE A 45 -18.63 8.98 16.30
C PHE A 45 -19.31 9.82 15.21
N PHE A 46 -18.88 11.07 14.99
CA PHE A 46 -19.44 11.94 13.97
C PHE A 46 -18.99 11.59 12.55
N ASN A 47 -17.97 10.75 12.38
CA ASN A 47 -17.48 10.30 11.09
C ASN A 47 -18.18 9.02 10.60
N TYR A 48 -19.01 8.35 11.39
CA TYR A 48 -19.70 7.12 10.97
C TYR A 48 -20.56 7.27 9.72
N PRO A 49 -21.21 8.42 9.41
CA PRO A 49 -21.84 8.61 8.10
C PRO A 49 -20.86 8.54 6.92
N LYS A 50 -19.63 9.07 7.08
CA LYS A 50 -18.57 8.97 6.07
C LYS A 50 -18.03 7.55 5.97
N LEU A 51 -17.87 6.87 7.09
CA LEU A 51 -17.48 5.46 7.14
C LEU A 51 -18.55 4.57 6.47
N ALA A 52 -19.83 4.87 6.65
CA ALA A 52 -20.93 4.17 5.99
C ALA A 52 -20.88 4.36 4.46
N ALA A 53 -20.61 5.57 3.97
CA ALA A 53 -20.43 5.85 2.54
C ALA A 53 -19.22 5.09 1.97
N TYR A 54 -18.10 5.08 2.69
CA TYR A 54 -16.88 4.34 2.32
C TYR A 54 -17.17 2.85 2.09
N PHE A 55 -17.86 2.18 3.00
CA PHE A 55 -18.21 0.76 2.86
C PHE A 55 -19.28 0.53 1.82
N ALA A 56 -20.30 1.39 1.75
CA ALA A 56 -21.40 1.26 0.78
C ALA A 56 -20.92 1.32 -0.67
N GLU A 57 -19.95 2.17 -0.99
CA GLU A 57 -19.41 2.27 -2.34
C GLU A 57 -18.74 0.96 -2.79
N ARG A 58 -17.98 0.32 -1.91
CA ARG A 58 -17.32 -0.96 -2.21
C ARG A 58 -18.31 -2.14 -2.22
N ALA A 59 -19.36 -2.09 -1.38
CA ALA A 59 -20.45 -3.05 -1.45
C ALA A 59 -21.19 -2.98 -2.79
N LYS A 60 -21.47 -1.76 -3.27
CA LYS A 60 -22.00 -1.49 -4.60
C LYS A 60 -21.07 -2.01 -5.71
N GLY A 61 -19.76 -1.91 -5.50
CA GLY A 61 -18.72 -2.43 -6.39
C GLY A 61 -18.61 -3.96 -6.46
N GLY A 62 -19.48 -4.70 -5.73
CA GLY A 62 -19.66 -6.14 -5.93
C GLY A 62 -18.95 -7.06 -4.94
N VAL A 63 -18.26 -6.55 -3.93
CA VAL A 63 -17.60 -7.36 -2.90
C VAL A 63 -18.58 -8.29 -2.19
N ALA A 64 -18.20 -9.54 -1.92
CA ALA A 64 -19.05 -10.49 -1.22
C ALA A 64 -19.08 -10.29 0.29
N MET A 65 -17.91 -10.04 0.89
CA MET A 65 -17.77 -9.83 2.33
C MET A 65 -16.74 -8.72 2.61
N MET A 66 -17.00 -7.92 3.64
CA MET A 66 -16.10 -6.85 4.09
C MET A 66 -15.75 -7.02 5.56
N ILE A 67 -14.51 -6.62 5.91
CA ILE A 67 -14.01 -6.61 7.29
C ILE A 67 -13.71 -5.15 7.66
N THR A 68 -14.25 -4.68 8.79
CA THR A 68 -14.01 -3.30 9.26
C THR A 68 -12.55 -3.09 9.67
N GLY A 69 -12.14 -1.84 9.85
CA GLY A 69 -10.97 -1.50 10.64
C GLY A 69 -11.08 -2.07 12.07
N GLY A 70 -9.93 -2.21 12.73
CA GLY A 70 -9.87 -2.81 14.06
C GLY A 70 -10.62 -1.99 15.11
N ILE A 71 -11.57 -2.62 15.79
CA ILE A 71 -12.38 -2.04 16.87
C ILE A 71 -11.99 -2.69 18.18
N SER A 72 -11.63 -1.88 19.18
CA SER A 72 -11.17 -2.38 20.47
C SER A 72 -12.34 -2.90 21.34
N PRO A 73 -12.17 -4.07 22.00
CA PRO A 73 -13.17 -4.57 22.93
C PRO A 73 -13.19 -3.81 24.27
N ASN A 74 -12.09 -3.14 24.63
CA ASN A 74 -11.94 -2.38 25.87
C ASN A 74 -10.87 -1.29 25.74
N HIS A 75 -10.67 -0.47 26.78
CA HIS A 75 -9.73 0.67 26.73
C HIS A 75 -8.25 0.23 26.77
N GLU A 76 -7.92 -0.91 27.35
CA GLU A 76 -6.54 -1.45 27.34
C GLU A 76 -6.14 -1.91 25.93
N GLY A 77 -7.12 -2.24 25.11
CA GLY A 77 -6.94 -2.67 23.72
C GLY A 77 -6.86 -1.56 22.67
N TRP A 78 -7.01 -0.31 23.01
CA TRP A 78 -6.88 0.80 22.07
C TRP A 78 -5.53 0.77 21.35
N LEU A 79 -5.53 1.09 20.07
CA LEU A 79 -4.30 1.37 19.35
C LEU A 79 -3.77 2.77 19.73
N VAL A 80 -4.65 3.77 19.72
CA VAL A 80 -4.39 5.14 20.17
C VAL A 80 -5.48 5.55 21.19
N PRO A 81 -5.21 6.51 22.07
CA PRO A 81 -6.21 6.97 23.04
C PRO A 81 -7.52 7.40 22.37
N ALA A 82 -8.63 6.92 22.90
CA ALA A 82 -9.98 7.14 22.35
C ALA A 82 -10.17 6.66 20.89
N GLY A 83 -9.43 5.62 20.48
CA GLY A 83 -9.68 4.91 19.24
C GLY A 83 -11.04 4.20 19.22
N GLY A 84 -11.45 3.69 18.05
CA GLY A 84 -12.74 3.02 17.87
C GLY A 84 -12.99 1.88 18.85
N THR A 85 -14.15 1.90 19.50
CA THR A 85 -14.60 0.85 20.43
C THR A 85 -16.03 0.43 20.17
N LEU A 86 -16.38 -0.79 20.54
CA LEU A 86 -17.77 -1.27 20.60
C LEU A 86 -17.93 -2.03 21.94
N ASN A 87 -18.09 -1.29 23.03
CA ASN A 87 -18.11 -1.87 24.36
C ASN A 87 -19.34 -1.52 25.21
N HIS A 88 -20.28 -0.73 24.68
CA HIS A 88 -21.58 -0.44 25.29
C HIS A 88 -22.69 -0.26 24.23
N LYS A 89 -23.96 -0.36 24.67
CA LYS A 89 -25.12 -0.31 23.78
C LYS A 89 -25.26 1.01 22.98
N GLY A 90 -24.71 2.11 23.48
CA GLY A 90 -24.73 3.39 22.78
C GLY A 90 -23.93 3.38 21.48
N ASP A 91 -22.84 2.64 21.41
CA ASP A 91 -22.02 2.51 20.21
C ASP A 91 -22.76 1.83 19.04
N VAL A 92 -23.68 0.92 19.35
CA VAL A 92 -24.50 0.18 18.37
C VAL A 92 -25.21 1.10 17.37
N ILE A 93 -25.63 2.28 17.82
CA ILE A 93 -26.36 3.25 16.97
C ILE A 93 -25.49 3.71 15.79
N ASN A 94 -24.21 3.96 16.05
CA ASN A 94 -23.28 4.39 15.01
C ASN A 94 -22.90 3.26 14.07
N HIS A 95 -22.54 2.09 14.62
CA HIS A 95 -22.23 0.90 13.82
C HIS A 95 -23.38 0.46 12.91
N ARG A 96 -24.63 0.62 13.35
CA ARG A 96 -25.81 0.31 12.55
C ARG A 96 -25.94 1.18 11.29
N LYS A 97 -25.35 2.40 11.26
CA LYS A 97 -25.31 3.23 10.05
C LYS A 97 -24.50 2.54 8.96
N VAL A 98 -23.39 1.91 9.35
CA VAL A 98 -22.49 1.19 8.43
C VAL A 98 -23.16 -0.08 7.89
N THR A 99 -23.66 -0.95 8.78
CA THR A 99 -24.27 -2.21 8.37
C THR A 99 -25.48 -2.00 7.47
N LYS A 100 -26.36 -1.03 7.80
CA LYS A 100 -27.52 -0.68 6.96
C LYS A 100 -27.11 -0.17 5.57
N ALA A 101 -26.02 0.59 5.46
CA ALA A 101 -25.54 1.10 4.18
C ALA A 101 -24.99 -0.01 3.29
N VAL A 102 -24.26 -0.97 3.87
CA VAL A 102 -23.69 -2.13 3.16
C VAL A 102 -24.78 -3.10 2.71
N HIS A 103 -25.74 -3.42 3.56
CA HIS A 103 -26.80 -4.40 3.28
C HIS A 103 -27.78 -3.97 2.17
N GLN A 104 -27.67 -2.73 1.65
CA GLN A 104 -28.40 -2.33 0.44
C GLN A 104 -27.88 -3.03 -0.83
N TYR A 105 -26.71 -3.68 -0.78
CA TYR A 105 -25.99 -4.18 -1.96
C TYR A 105 -25.63 -5.67 -1.90
N ASP A 106 -26.38 -6.49 -1.19
CA ASP A 106 -26.10 -7.93 -1.05
C ASP A 106 -24.62 -8.21 -0.76
N CYS A 107 -24.11 -7.61 0.31
CA CYS A 107 -22.75 -7.76 0.77
C CYS A 107 -22.75 -8.03 2.28
N LYS A 108 -21.97 -9.01 2.72
CA LYS A 108 -21.76 -9.28 4.13
C LYS A 108 -20.74 -8.30 4.71
N ILE A 109 -20.93 -7.91 5.97
CA ILE A 109 -19.96 -7.10 6.69
C ILE A 109 -19.72 -7.67 8.09
N ILE A 110 -18.45 -7.88 8.44
CA ILE A 110 -18.02 -8.38 9.73
C ILE A 110 -17.16 -7.36 10.46
N LEU A 111 -17.25 -7.33 11.80
CA LEU A 111 -16.49 -6.40 12.63
C LEU A 111 -15.16 -7.04 13.05
N GLN A 112 -14.02 -6.40 12.77
CA GLN A 112 -12.76 -6.86 13.33
C GLN A 112 -12.64 -6.43 14.79
N ILE A 113 -12.54 -7.40 15.72
CA ILE A 113 -12.25 -7.16 17.14
C ILE A 113 -10.74 -7.21 17.33
N LEU A 114 -10.13 -6.06 17.59
CA LEU A 114 -8.69 -5.90 17.70
C LEU A 114 -8.31 -5.35 19.07
N HIS A 115 -7.47 -6.08 19.81
CA HIS A 115 -6.81 -5.59 21.02
C HIS A 115 -5.32 -5.40 20.73
N SER A 116 -4.84 -4.15 20.80
CA SER A 116 -3.48 -3.78 20.38
C SER A 116 -2.37 -4.48 21.18
N GLY A 117 -2.64 -4.91 22.39
CA GLY A 117 -1.61 -5.50 23.26
C GLY A 117 -0.46 -4.51 23.50
N ARG A 118 0.78 -4.96 23.37
CA ARG A 118 1.99 -4.14 23.54
C ARG A 118 2.21 -3.09 22.46
N TYR A 119 1.39 -3.11 21.40
CA TYR A 119 1.44 -2.10 20.34
C TYR A 119 0.60 -0.84 20.64
N GLY A 120 -0.14 -0.82 21.74
CA GLY A 120 -0.90 0.34 22.16
C GLY A 120 0.00 1.58 22.37
N TYR A 121 -0.37 2.70 21.75
CA TYR A 121 0.30 4.00 21.91
C TYR A 121 -0.26 4.76 23.12
N HIS A 122 -0.37 4.08 24.28
CA HIS A 122 -0.88 4.64 25.52
C HIS A 122 -0.33 3.87 26.74
N PRO A 123 -0.34 4.46 27.95
CA PRO A 123 0.26 3.87 29.15
C PRO A 123 -0.55 2.69 29.72
N LEU A 124 -1.78 2.44 29.25
CA LEU A 124 -2.62 1.32 29.69
C LEU A 124 -2.28 0.00 28.97
N ALA A 125 -1.35 0.00 28.01
CA ALA A 125 -0.99 -1.17 27.20
C ALA A 125 -0.66 -2.38 28.09
N VAL A 126 -1.19 -3.55 27.69
CA VAL A 126 -0.99 -4.84 28.35
C VAL A 126 -0.49 -5.89 27.36
N SER A 127 0.10 -6.98 27.86
CA SER A 127 0.63 -8.06 27.01
C SER A 127 0.72 -9.37 27.79
N ALA A 128 1.07 -10.47 27.11
CA ALA A 128 1.38 -11.75 27.74
C ALA A 128 2.53 -11.61 28.75
N SER A 129 3.59 -10.90 28.37
CA SER A 129 4.73 -10.58 29.21
C SER A 129 5.14 -9.11 29.06
N PRO A 130 5.86 -8.49 30.05
CA PRO A 130 6.13 -7.06 30.06
C PRO A 130 7.31 -6.68 29.14
N ILE A 131 7.32 -7.20 27.91
CA ILE A 131 8.35 -7.00 26.90
C ILE A 131 7.94 -5.83 26.01
N LYS A 132 8.75 -4.78 26.03
CA LYS A 132 8.51 -3.58 25.21
C LYS A 132 8.66 -3.89 23.72
N SER A 133 7.70 -3.42 22.90
CA SER A 133 7.81 -3.47 21.44
C SER A 133 8.80 -2.40 20.93
N PRO A 134 9.57 -2.68 19.86
CA PRO A 134 10.42 -1.68 19.21
C PRO A 134 9.65 -0.56 18.48
N ILE A 135 8.36 -0.77 18.22
CA ILE A 135 7.49 0.18 17.49
C ILE A 135 6.54 0.99 18.37
N SER A 136 6.50 0.74 19.69
CA SER A 136 5.71 1.54 20.65
C SER A 136 6.62 2.19 21.70
N PRO A 137 6.37 3.44 22.10
CA PRO A 137 7.12 4.10 23.17
C PRO A 137 6.79 3.53 24.56
N PHE A 138 5.65 2.87 24.72
CA PHE A 138 5.17 2.38 26.02
C PHE A 138 5.60 0.93 26.29
N LYS A 139 6.01 0.66 27.53
CA LYS A 139 6.25 -0.71 28.00
C LYS A 139 4.92 -1.25 28.50
N PRO A 140 4.44 -2.42 28.01
CA PRO A 140 3.19 -2.99 28.48
C PRO A 140 3.32 -3.57 29.89
N ARG A 141 2.19 -3.68 30.58
CA ARG A 141 2.07 -4.46 31.81
C ARG A 141 1.73 -5.90 31.45
N GLN A 142 2.26 -6.86 32.21
CA GLN A 142 1.82 -8.26 32.09
C GLN A 142 0.36 -8.40 32.59
N MET A 143 -0.47 -9.07 31.81
CA MET A 143 -1.85 -9.35 32.20
C MET A 143 -1.89 -10.33 33.39
N SER A 144 -2.64 -9.99 34.43
CA SER A 144 -3.03 -10.95 35.46
C SER A 144 -4.10 -11.91 34.93
N GLU A 145 -4.28 -13.06 35.57
CA GLU A 145 -5.38 -13.97 35.20
C GLU A 145 -6.74 -13.29 35.24
N LYS A 146 -6.99 -12.44 36.24
CA LYS A 146 -8.21 -11.63 36.35
C LYS A 146 -8.42 -10.74 35.09
N ASN A 147 -7.36 -10.11 34.60
CA ASN A 147 -7.43 -9.28 33.36
C ASN A 147 -7.69 -10.15 32.12
N ILE A 148 -7.06 -11.35 32.04
CA ILE A 148 -7.29 -12.27 30.92
C ILE A 148 -8.76 -12.69 30.88
N LEU A 149 -9.31 -13.15 32.00
CA LEU A 149 -10.71 -13.57 32.13
C LEU A 149 -11.70 -12.40 31.85
N ALA A 150 -11.37 -11.18 32.26
CA ALA A 150 -12.16 -10.01 31.96
C ALA A 150 -12.14 -9.69 30.44
N THR A 151 -10.96 -9.77 29.81
CA THR A 151 -10.80 -9.52 28.37
C THR A 151 -11.55 -10.56 27.53
N ILE A 152 -11.59 -11.85 27.93
CA ILE A 152 -12.43 -12.86 27.27
C ILE A 152 -13.90 -12.43 27.25
N LYS A 153 -14.41 -11.94 28.38
CA LYS A 153 -15.80 -11.44 28.49
C LYS A 153 -16.01 -10.18 27.61
N ASP A 154 -15.00 -9.30 27.50
CA ASP A 154 -15.08 -8.11 26.66
C ASP A 154 -15.19 -8.49 25.17
N TYR A 155 -14.43 -9.49 24.69
CA TYR A 155 -14.56 -10.00 23.32
C TYR A 155 -15.97 -10.55 23.05
N ALA A 156 -16.49 -11.40 23.94
CA ALA A 156 -17.84 -11.95 23.82
C ALA A 156 -18.91 -10.84 23.81
N LYS A 157 -18.80 -9.86 24.69
CA LYS A 157 -19.67 -8.70 24.78
C LYS A 157 -19.62 -7.88 23.47
N THR A 158 -18.43 -7.60 22.96
CA THR A 158 -18.25 -6.86 21.72
C THR A 158 -18.87 -7.59 20.52
N ALA A 159 -18.68 -8.91 20.43
CA ALA A 159 -19.32 -9.74 19.39
C ALA A 159 -20.85 -9.67 19.49
N LYS A 160 -21.41 -9.73 20.70
CA LYS A 160 -22.87 -9.57 20.90
C LYS A 160 -23.38 -8.19 20.49
N LEU A 161 -22.64 -7.14 20.80
CA LEU A 161 -22.97 -5.78 20.38
C LEU A 161 -22.86 -5.62 18.86
N ALA A 162 -21.88 -6.27 18.20
CA ALA A 162 -21.75 -6.31 16.75
C ALA A 162 -22.98 -6.99 16.10
N GLN A 163 -23.43 -8.12 16.63
CA GLN A 163 -24.65 -8.78 16.18
C GLN A 163 -25.88 -7.87 16.35
N MET A 164 -25.99 -7.15 17.47
CA MET A 164 -27.06 -6.15 17.68
C MET A 164 -26.99 -4.96 16.72
N ALA A 165 -25.78 -4.60 16.27
CA ALA A 165 -25.57 -3.54 15.27
C ALA A 165 -25.88 -3.99 13.85
N GLY A 166 -26.14 -5.28 13.62
CA GLY A 166 -26.48 -5.84 12.32
C GLY A 166 -25.27 -6.32 11.51
N TYR A 167 -24.11 -6.55 12.13
CA TYR A 167 -23.01 -7.23 11.47
C TYR A 167 -23.36 -8.71 11.23
N ASP A 168 -22.88 -9.27 10.12
CA ASP A 168 -23.05 -10.69 9.75
C ASP A 168 -22.06 -11.60 10.48
N GLY A 169 -21.04 -11.04 11.12
CA GLY A 169 -20.00 -11.75 11.83
C GLY A 169 -19.00 -10.86 12.54
N VAL A 170 -17.99 -11.50 13.10
CA VAL A 170 -16.81 -10.84 13.66
C VAL A 170 -15.54 -11.50 13.16
N GLU A 171 -14.47 -10.72 13.06
CA GLU A 171 -13.10 -11.23 12.90
C GLU A 171 -12.35 -11.05 14.21
N ILE A 172 -11.83 -12.14 14.77
CA ILE A 172 -10.96 -12.13 15.95
C ILE A 172 -9.52 -11.97 15.49
N MET A 173 -8.88 -10.87 15.88
CA MET A 173 -7.51 -10.55 15.46
C MET A 173 -6.47 -11.32 16.26
N GLY A 174 -5.89 -12.36 15.65
CA GLY A 174 -4.89 -13.25 16.27
C GLY A 174 -3.55 -13.30 15.54
N SER A 175 -3.20 -12.23 14.80
CA SER A 175 -1.98 -12.16 13.98
C SER A 175 -1.24 -10.82 14.12
N GLU A 176 -0.17 -10.66 13.34
CA GLU A 176 0.62 -9.44 13.15
C GLU A 176 1.18 -8.82 14.43
N GLY A 177 1.29 -9.62 15.50
CA GLY A 177 1.85 -9.22 16.79
C GLY A 177 0.86 -8.50 17.72
N TYR A 178 -0.45 -8.56 17.46
CA TYR A 178 -1.48 -8.08 18.38
C TYR A 178 -1.70 -9.02 19.57
N LEU A 179 -2.56 -8.66 20.53
CA LEU A 179 -2.63 -9.31 21.84
C LEU A 179 -2.69 -10.83 21.78
N LEU A 180 -3.62 -11.42 20.99
CA LEU A 180 -3.75 -12.88 20.95
C LEU A 180 -2.52 -13.54 20.33
N ASN A 181 -1.91 -12.93 19.29
CA ASN A 181 -0.65 -13.41 18.74
C ASN A 181 0.51 -13.33 19.74
N GLN A 182 0.51 -12.30 20.63
CA GLN A 182 1.50 -12.17 21.71
C GLN A 182 1.39 -13.31 22.74
N PHE A 183 0.21 -13.91 22.92
CA PHE A 183 0.04 -15.11 23.76
C PHE A 183 0.41 -16.39 23.02
N LEU A 184 0.13 -16.47 21.72
CA LEU A 184 0.41 -17.65 20.89
C LEU A 184 1.91 -17.87 20.65
N SER A 185 2.74 -16.82 20.59
CA SER A 185 4.14 -16.88 20.19
C SER A 185 5.12 -16.77 21.37
N ASN A 186 6.17 -17.59 21.37
CA ASN A 186 7.27 -17.52 22.34
C ASN A 186 8.05 -16.22 22.28
N HIS A 187 8.01 -15.50 21.14
CA HIS A 187 8.64 -14.19 20.98
C HIS A 187 8.28 -13.20 22.09
N VAL A 188 7.05 -13.28 22.61
CA VAL A 188 6.56 -12.40 23.68
C VAL A 188 6.06 -13.17 24.90
N ASN A 189 5.45 -14.34 24.72
CA ASN A 189 4.87 -15.08 25.83
C ASN A 189 5.94 -15.87 26.59
N GLN A 190 6.51 -15.24 27.62
CA GLN A 190 7.49 -15.85 28.54
C GLN A 190 6.85 -16.22 29.91
N ARG A 191 5.55 -16.49 29.93
CA ARG A 191 4.82 -16.89 31.13
C ARG A 191 5.12 -18.35 31.51
N THR A 192 5.03 -18.65 32.79
CA THR A 192 5.21 -20.00 33.36
C THR A 192 3.94 -20.55 34.01
N ASP A 193 2.82 -19.83 33.91
CA ASP A 193 1.51 -20.24 34.38
C ASP A 193 0.70 -20.94 33.28
N GLN A 194 -0.57 -21.23 33.54
CA GLN A 194 -1.47 -21.89 32.58
C GLN A 194 -1.75 -21.12 31.29
N TRP A 195 -1.24 -19.90 31.12
CA TRP A 195 -1.38 -19.05 29.95
C TRP A 195 -0.09 -18.94 29.12
N GLY A 196 0.96 -19.72 29.46
CA GLY A 196 2.24 -19.70 28.75
C GLY A 196 3.05 -20.97 28.97
N GLY A 197 4.26 -20.99 28.37
CA GLY A 197 5.12 -22.18 28.35
C GLY A 197 4.75 -23.13 27.21
N SER A 198 4.04 -24.23 27.46
CA SER A 198 3.66 -25.18 26.41
C SER A 198 2.73 -24.53 25.34
N LEU A 199 2.73 -25.07 24.12
CA LEU A 199 1.85 -24.61 23.05
C LEU A 199 0.37 -24.65 23.47
N GLU A 200 -0.04 -25.70 24.19
CA GLU A 200 -1.40 -25.83 24.73
C GLU A 200 -1.77 -24.63 25.61
N ASN A 201 -0.88 -24.25 26.53
CA ASN A 201 -1.10 -23.10 27.40
C ASN A 201 -1.10 -21.78 26.63
N ARG A 202 -0.21 -21.63 25.64
CA ARG A 202 -0.16 -20.43 24.78
C ARG A 202 -1.43 -20.27 23.95
N MET A 203 -2.04 -21.35 23.49
CA MET A 203 -3.31 -21.35 22.74
C MET A 203 -4.52 -21.04 23.62
N ARG A 204 -4.48 -21.32 24.90
CA ARG A 204 -5.63 -21.28 25.83
C ARG A 204 -6.40 -19.97 25.75
N PHE A 205 -5.72 -18.82 25.77
CA PHE A 205 -6.40 -17.53 25.73
C PHE A 205 -7.21 -17.34 24.44
N ALA A 206 -6.61 -17.62 23.27
CA ALA A 206 -7.31 -17.50 21.98
C ALA A 206 -8.51 -18.45 21.90
N LEU A 207 -8.35 -19.70 22.35
CA LEU A 207 -9.42 -20.70 22.33
C LEU A 207 -10.58 -20.31 23.26
N GLU A 208 -10.30 -19.81 24.45
CA GLU A 208 -11.35 -19.35 25.39
C GLU A 208 -12.08 -18.10 24.85
N VAL A 209 -11.38 -17.19 24.14
CA VAL A 209 -12.02 -16.07 23.43
C VAL A 209 -12.97 -16.59 22.35
N ILE A 210 -12.52 -17.52 21.51
CA ILE A 210 -13.36 -18.08 20.42
C ILE A 210 -14.62 -18.74 21.00
N LYS A 211 -14.48 -19.59 22.02
CA LYS A 211 -15.61 -20.27 22.68
C LYS A 211 -16.60 -19.28 23.27
N ALA A 212 -16.12 -18.29 24.03
CA ALA A 212 -16.96 -17.27 24.63
C ALA A 212 -17.72 -16.41 23.58
N VAL A 213 -17.05 -16.09 22.48
CA VAL A 213 -17.68 -15.40 21.34
C VAL A 213 -18.77 -16.27 20.71
N ARG A 214 -18.46 -17.56 20.42
CA ARG A 214 -19.43 -18.50 19.83
C ARG A 214 -20.66 -18.69 20.72
N GLU A 215 -20.48 -18.85 22.03
CA GLU A 215 -21.59 -18.91 22.99
C GLU A 215 -22.46 -17.65 22.98
N ALA A 216 -21.83 -16.47 22.86
CA ALA A 216 -22.55 -15.20 22.89
C ALA A 216 -23.40 -14.95 21.63
N VAL A 217 -22.93 -15.39 20.45
CA VAL A 217 -23.55 -15.06 19.15
C VAL A 217 -24.35 -16.21 18.52
N GLY A 218 -24.15 -17.46 18.97
CA GLY A 218 -24.80 -18.66 18.42
C GLY A 218 -24.17 -19.15 17.11
N GLU A 219 -24.74 -20.22 16.52
CA GLU A 219 -24.13 -20.94 15.38
C GLU A 219 -24.27 -20.20 14.04
N ALA A 220 -25.36 -19.47 13.83
CA ALA A 220 -25.65 -18.76 12.58
C ALA A 220 -25.03 -17.35 12.54
N PHE A 221 -23.72 -17.26 12.84
CA PHE A 221 -22.97 -16.01 12.83
C PHE A 221 -21.53 -16.28 12.39
N ILE A 222 -21.00 -15.52 11.45
CA ILE A 222 -19.65 -15.74 10.94
C ILE A 222 -18.63 -15.38 12.03
N ILE A 223 -17.75 -16.31 12.37
CA ILE A 223 -16.56 -16.04 13.19
C ILE A 223 -15.34 -16.31 12.33
N THR A 224 -14.64 -15.27 11.96
CA THR A 224 -13.33 -15.35 11.28
C THR A 224 -12.24 -15.20 12.34
N PHE A 225 -11.21 -16.04 12.28
CA PHE A 225 -9.99 -15.84 13.06
C PHE A 225 -8.83 -15.49 12.15
N ARG A 226 -8.21 -14.34 12.37
CA ARG A 226 -7.04 -13.95 11.59
C ARG A 226 -5.80 -14.54 12.26
N LEU A 227 -5.28 -15.62 11.66
CA LEU A 227 -4.14 -16.39 12.16
C LEU A 227 -2.84 -15.91 11.54
N SER A 228 -1.78 -15.75 12.32
CA SER A 228 -0.43 -15.58 11.80
C SER A 228 0.04 -16.87 11.16
N MET A 229 0.11 -16.91 9.83
CA MET A 229 0.58 -18.09 9.09
C MET A 229 2.10 -18.23 9.15
N ILE A 230 2.80 -17.10 9.35
CA ILE A 230 4.25 -17.00 9.52
C ILE A 230 4.53 -15.70 10.30
N ASP A 231 5.29 -15.77 11.37
CA ASP A 231 5.49 -14.63 12.27
C ASP A 231 6.58 -13.66 11.80
N LEU A 232 7.62 -14.14 11.11
CA LEU A 232 8.78 -13.40 10.62
C LEU A 232 9.52 -12.61 11.72
N VAL A 233 9.51 -13.14 12.93
CA VAL A 233 10.25 -12.65 14.09
C VAL A 233 11.01 -13.80 14.77
N PRO A 234 12.13 -13.52 15.49
CA PRO A 234 12.83 -14.54 16.26
C PRO A 234 11.90 -15.19 17.28
N ASP A 235 12.10 -16.46 17.60
CA ASP A 235 11.27 -17.25 18.52
C ASP A 235 9.77 -17.24 18.15
N GLY A 236 9.46 -16.99 16.85
CA GLY A 236 8.10 -17.11 16.32
C GLY A 236 7.67 -18.56 16.19
N ASN A 237 6.37 -18.79 15.95
CA ASN A 237 5.84 -20.16 15.82
C ASN A 237 6.45 -20.89 14.62
N THR A 238 6.71 -22.18 14.77
CA THR A 238 7.02 -23.10 13.65
C THR A 238 5.75 -23.42 12.86
N MET A 239 5.87 -23.95 11.64
CA MET A 239 4.70 -24.35 10.84
C MET A 239 3.87 -25.44 11.53
N ASP A 240 4.49 -26.40 12.20
CA ASP A 240 3.78 -27.44 12.97
C ASP A 240 2.95 -26.83 14.11
N GLU A 241 3.49 -25.82 14.79
CA GLU A 241 2.73 -25.07 15.79
C GLU A 241 1.57 -24.30 15.18
N VAL A 242 1.78 -23.63 14.04
CA VAL A 242 0.72 -22.91 13.31
C VAL A 242 -0.38 -23.85 12.85
N ILE A 243 -0.05 -25.02 12.31
CA ILE A 243 -1.02 -26.06 11.91
C ILE A 243 -1.79 -26.57 13.14
N THR A 244 -1.11 -26.78 14.26
CA THR A 244 -1.75 -27.21 15.51
C THR A 244 -2.73 -26.15 16.01
N ILE A 245 -2.34 -24.88 15.98
CA ILE A 245 -3.20 -23.74 16.33
C ILE A 245 -4.40 -23.69 15.37
N ALA A 246 -4.18 -23.82 14.04
CA ALA A 246 -5.25 -23.80 13.04
C ALA A 246 -6.32 -24.86 13.30
N LYS A 247 -5.92 -26.11 13.56
CA LYS A 247 -6.84 -27.21 13.95
C LYS A 247 -7.59 -26.93 15.25
N ALA A 248 -6.91 -26.33 16.24
CA ALA A 248 -7.52 -26.03 17.52
C ALA A 248 -8.56 -24.91 17.43
N ILE A 249 -8.32 -23.86 16.66
CA ILE A 249 -9.29 -22.77 16.44
C ILE A 249 -10.48 -23.22 15.59
N GLU A 250 -10.27 -24.08 14.58
CA GLU A 250 -11.36 -24.74 13.85
C GLU A 250 -12.28 -25.50 14.81
N LYS A 251 -11.69 -26.37 15.65
CA LYS A 251 -12.45 -27.14 16.66
C LYS A 251 -13.15 -26.25 17.69
N ALA A 252 -12.63 -25.06 17.97
CA ALA A 252 -13.25 -24.11 18.90
C ALA A 252 -14.47 -23.37 18.30
N GLY A 253 -14.79 -23.56 17.02
CA GLY A 253 -15.98 -23.05 16.37
C GLY A 253 -15.76 -21.82 15.48
N VAL A 254 -14.58 -21.64 14.94
CA VAL A 254 -14.29 -20.65 13.88
C VAL A 254 -14.94 -21.09 12.57
N THR A 255 -15.53 -20.15 11.82
CA THR A 255 -16.17 -20.41 10.53
C THR A 255 -15.18 -20.31 9.36
N ILE A 256 -14.23 -19.36 9.44
CA ILE A 256 -13.27 -19.05 8.38
C ILE A 256 -11.93 -18.70 9.02
N ILE A 257 -10.82 -19.23 8.51
CA ILE A 257 -9.47 -18.78 8.87
C ILE A 257 -9.03 -17.71 7.90
N ASN A 258 -8.68 -16.52 8.41
CA ASN A 258 -8.06 -15.46 7.63
C ASN A 258 -6.54 -15.41 7.85
N THR A 259 -5.82 -14.95 6.86
CA THR A 259 -4.35 -14.91 6.87
C THR A 259 -3.80 -13.60 7.43
N GLY A 260 -2.85 -13.71 8.36
CA GLY A 260 -1.89 -12.67 8.72
C GLY A 260 -0.47 -13.13 8.36
N ILE A 261 0.37 -12.20 7.90
CA ILE A 261 1.76 -12.48 7.49
C ILE A 261 2.69 -11.49 8.17
N GLY A 262 3.55 -12.01 9.02
CA GLY A 262 4.57 -11.24 9.72
C GLY A 262 4.03 -10.28 10.78
N TRP A 263 4.81 -10.04 11.80
CA TRP A 263 4.51 -9.02 12.82
C TRP A 263 4.82 -7.62 12.30
N HIS A 264 4.16 -6.60 12.83
CA HIS A 264 4.43 -5.19 12.44
C HIS A 264 5.89 -4.77 12.69
N GLU A 265 6.58 -5.41 13.60
CA GLU A 265 7.99 -5.16 13.91
C GLU A 265 8.97 -6.04 13.13
N ALA A 266 8.47 -6.95 12.29
CA ALA A 266 9.29 -7.82 11.46
C ALA A 266 10.26 -7.02 10.58
N ARG A 267 11.44 -7.59 10.33
CA ARG A 267 12.46 -6.99 9.47
C ARG A 267 12.45 -7.56 8.05
N VAL A 268 11.41 -8.32 7.72
CA VAL A 268 11.06 -8.77 6.38
C VAL A 268 9.85 -7.96 5.93
N PRO A 269 9.88 -7.30 4.78
CA PRO A 269 8.71 -6.57 4.28
C PRO A 269 7.63 -7.56 3.82
N THR A 270 6.35 -7.25 4.05
CA THR A 270 5.24 -8.15 3.68
C THR A 270 4.21 -7.53 2.76
N ILE A 271 4.19 -6.19 2.65
CA ILE A 271 3.10 -5.48 1.96
C ILE A 271 3.53 -4.31 1.08
N VAL A 272 4.81 -3.93 1.06
CA VAL A 272 5.32 -2.83 0.23
C VAL A 272 5.47 -3.26 -1.23
N THR A 273 5.67 -2.29 -2.12
CA THR A 273 5.71 -2.52 -3.57
C THR A 273 6.77 -3.54 -4.01
N SER A 274 7.91 -3.60 -3.31
CA SER A 274 9.01 -4.54 -3.62
C SER A 274 8.74 -6.00 -3.21
N VAL A 275 7.64 -6.28 -2.51
CA VAL A 275 7.22 -7.65 -2.23
C VAL A 275 6.49 -8.20 -3.47
N PRO A 276 6.90 -9.32 -4.04
CA PRO A 276 6.22 -9.91 -5.19
C PRO A 276 4.73 -10.20 -4.94
N ARG A 277 3.93 -10.24 -5.99
CA ARG A 277 2.51 -10.61 -5.88
C ARG A 277 2.39 -12.04 -5.34
N ALA A 278 1.43 -12.26 -4.44
CA ALA A 278 1.15 -13.54 -3.80
C ALA A 278 2.39 -14.22 -3.14
N ALA A 279 3.36 -13.44 -2.66
CA ALA A 279 4.65 -13.94 -2.14
C ALA A 279 4.55 -14.98 -1.02
N PHE A 280 3.40 -15.09 -0.36
CA PHE A 280 3.16 -16.01 0.76
C PHE A 280 2.04 -17.03 0.47
N ALA A 281 1.70 -17.24 -0.81
CA ALA A 281 0.62 -18.16 -1.20
C ALA A 281 0.90 -19.62 -0.77
N ASP A 282 2.13 -20.06 -0.87
CA ASP A 282 2.59 -21.40 -0.47
C ASP A 282 2.46 -21.65 1.05
N VAL A 283 2.76 -20.65 1.87
CA VAL A 283 2.54 -20.69 3.35
C VAL A 283 1.05 -20.90 3.66
N ILE A 284 0.19 -20.19 2.95
CA ILE A 284 -1.27 -20.27 3.14
C ILE A 284 -1.78 -21.63 2.69
N ALA A 285 -1.33 -22.10 1.53
CA ALA A 285 -1.68 -23.42 0.99
C ALA A 285 -1.26 -24.56 1.92
N GLU A 286 -0.11 -24.42 2.61
CA GLU A 286 0.33 -25.42 3.57
C GLU A 286 -0.66 -25.53 4.73
N VAL A 287 -1.04 -24.41 5.37
CA VAL A 287 -2.03 -24.44 6.46
C VAL A 287 -3.39 -24.95 5.99
N LYS A 288 -3.82 -24.54 4.79
CA LYS A 288 -5.11 -24.96 4.21
C LYS A 288 -5.24 -26.48 4.07
N ARG A 289 -4.17 -27.21 3.76
CA ARG A 289 -4.19 -28.69 3.64
C ARG A 289 -4.58 -29.41 4.95
N HIS A 290 -4.50 -28.73 6.09
CA HIS A 290 -4.66 -29.32 7.40
C HIS A 290 -5.96 -28.94 8.12
N VAL A 291 -6.82 -28.12 7.51
CA VAL A 291 -8.12 -27.68 8.04
C VAL A 291 -9.23 -27.94 7.03
N THR A 292 -10.49 -28.00 7.49
CA THR A 292 -11.65 -28.27 6.64
C THR A 292 -12.51 -27.04 6.39
N ILE A 293 -12.38 -26.02 7.24
CA ILE A 293 -13.06 -24.73 7.07
C ILE A 293 -12.35 -23.86 6.02
N PRO A 294 -13.06 -22.93 5.36
CA PRO A 294 -12.48 -22.06 4.36
C PRO A 294 -11.28 -21.24 4.89
N VAL A 295 -10.28 -21.06 4.03
CA VAL A 295 -9.09 -20.24 4.29
C VAL A 295 -9.04 -19.08 3.31
N ILE A 296 -8.82 -17.87 3.82
CA ILE A 296 -8.67 -16.64 3.04
C ILE A 296 -7.19 -16.37 2.76
N ALA A 297 -6.79 -16.23 1.50
CA ALA A 297 -5.46 -15.72 1.14
C ALA A 297 -5.40 -14.20 1.22
N ALA A 298 -4.29 -13.68 1.73
CA ALA A 298 -4.00 -12.24 1.81
C ALA A 298 -2.57 -11.94 1.40
N ASN A 299 -2.20 -10.68 1.43
CA ASN A 299 -0.89 -10.10 1.13
C ASN A 299 -0.50 -10.11 -0.35
N ARG A 300 -0.34 -8.90 -0.89
CA ARG A 300 0.14 -8.65 -2.26
C ARG A 300 -0.71 -9.25 -3.38
N VAL A 301 -2.01 -9.40 -3.16
CA VAL A 301 -2.98 -9.64 -4.23
C VAL A 301 -3.63 -8.31 -4.59
N ASN A 302 -3.58 -7.91 -5.87
CA ASN A 302 -4.10 -6.63 -6.34
C ASN A 302 -4.74 -6.68 -7.74
N MET A 303 -4.59 -7.80 -8.46
CA MET A 303 -5.16 -8.01 -9.79
C MET A 303 -5.97 -9.30 -9.87
N PRO A 304 -7.01 -9.35 -10.73
CA PRO A 304 -7.88 -10.52 -10.86
C PRO A 304 -7.15 -11.80 -11.26
N GLU A 305 -6.14 -11.72 -12.13
CA GLU A 305 -5.36 -12.87 -12.58
C GLU A 305 -4.66 -13.57 -11.40
N THR A 306 -4.10 -12.77 -10.46
CA THR A 306 -3.44 -13.31 -9.27
C THR A 306 -4.47 -13.96 -8.32
N ALA A 307 -5.64 -13.34 -8.14
CA ALA A 307 -6.70 -13.88 -7.29
C ALA A 307 -7.29 -15.16 -7.88
N GLU A 308 -7.55 -15.18 -9.18
CA GLU A 308 -8.05 -16.38 -9.91
C GLU A 308 -7.08 -17.54 -9.80
N GLN A 309 -5.77 -17.28 -10.00
CA GLN A 309 -4.75 -18.32 -9.91
C GLN A 309 -4.70 -18.98 -8.53
N LEU A 310 -4.75 -18.19 -7.45
CA LEU A 310 -4.77 -18.71 -6.08
C LEU A 310 -5.95 -19.64 -5.81
N LEU A 311 -7.12 -19.30 -6.35
CA LEU A 311 -8.34 -20.11 -6.22
C LEU A 311 -8.30 -21.34 -7.12
N ALA A 312 -7.89 -21.20 -8.38
CA ALA A 312 -7.78 -22.29 -9.35
C ALA A 312 -6.77 -23.37 -8.90
N ASP A 313 -5.64 -22.94 -8.31
CA ASP A 313 -4.63 -23.84 -7.75
C ASP A 313 -5.01 -24.42 -6.38
N ASN A 314 -6.21 -24.11 -5.89
CA ASN A 314 -6.69 -24.54 -4.58
C ASN A 314 -5.75 -24.14 -3.42
N GLN A 315 -5.04 -23.00 -3.56
CA GLN A 315 -4.17 -22.47 -2.52
C GLN A 315 -4.97 -21.72 -1.42
N ALA A 316 -6.18 -21.27 -1.75
CA ALA A 316 -7.13 -20.63 -0.84
C ALA A 316 -8.57 -20.90 -1.29
N ASP A 317 -9.55 -20.61 -0.41
CA ASP A 317 -10.98 -20.66 -0.73
C ASP A 317 -11.57 -19.28 -1.02
N LEU A 318 -10.95 -18.26 -0.46
CA LEU A 318 -11.30 -16.85 -0.59
C LEU A 318 -10.03 -16.01 -0.75
N VAL A 319 -10.14 -14.85 -1.37
CA VAL A 319 -9.03 -13.91 -1.52
C VAL A 319 -9.37 -12.57 -0.89
N GLN A 320 -8.52 -12.09 0.01
CA GLN A 320 -8.68 -10.83 0.68
C GLN A 320 -7.75 -9.75 0.13
N MET A 321 -8.32 -8.59 -0.12
CA MET A 321 -7.61 -7.38 -0.51
C MET A 321 -8.11 -6.19 0.33
N ALA A 322 -7.22 -5.43 0.97
CA ALA A 322 -7.59 -4.19 1.67
C ALA A 322 -7.31 -2.95 0.80
N ARG A 323 -6.05 -2.67 0.54
CA ARG A 323 -5.61 -1.48 -0.23
C ARG A 323 -6.07 -1.46 -1.69
N PRO A 324 -6.25 -2.58 -2.41
CA PRO A 324 -6.87 -2.56 -3.74
C PRO A 324 -8.25 -1.91 -3.76
N PHE A 325 -9.06 -2.10 -2.71
CA PHE A 325 -10.36 -1.44 -2.57
C PHE A 325 -10.30 0.03 -2.16
N LEU A 326 -9.15 0.52 -1.66
CA LEU A 326 -8.89 1.96 -1.61
C LEU A 326 -8.60 2.52 -3.01
N ALA A 327 -7.81 1.79 -3.79
CA ALA A 327 -7.42 2.23 -5.13
C ALA A 327 -8.61 2.19 -6.10
N ASP A 328 -9.43 1.14 -6.05
CA ASP A 328 -10.58 0.95 -6.93
C ASP A 328 -11.76 0.29 -6.20
N PRO A 329 -12.82 1.04 -5.88
CA PRO A 329 -14.01 0.48 -5.25
C PRO A 329 -14.80 -0.47 -6.17
N ASP A 330 -14.66 -0.33 -7.50
CA ASP A 330 -15.37 -1.11 -8.52
C ASP A 330 -14.54 -2.32 -9.02
N TRP A 331 -13.48 -2.69 -8.32
CA TRP A 331 -12.57 -3.75 -8.72
C TRP A 331 -13.30 -5.06 -9.11
N VAL A 332 -14.25 -5.51 -8.29
CA VAL A 332 -15.00 -6.77 -8.54
C VAL A 332 -15.92 -6.64 -9.75
N THR A 333 -16.63 -5.52 -9.88
CA THR A 333 -17.47 -5.24 -11.04
C THR A 333 -16.66 -5.21 -12.34
N LYS A 334 -15.51 -4.52 -12.34
CA LYS A 334 -14.62 -4.46 -13.51
C LYS A 334 -14.07 -5.85 -13.87
N ALA A 335 -13.66 -6.64 -12.87
CA ALA A 335 -13.24 -8.02 -13.09
C ALA A 335 -14.35 -8.86 -13.71
N SER A 336 -15.60 -8.77 -13.21
CA SER A 336 -16.74 -9.52 -13.72
C SER A 336 -17.09 -9.19 -15.17
N LEU A 337 -16.81 -7.97 -15.61
CA LEU A 337 -17.06 -7.48 -16.96
C LEU A 337 -15.86 -7.66 -17.91
N GLY A 338 -14.74 -8.28 -17.46
CA GLY A 338 -13.52 -8.40 -18.25
C GLY A 338 -12.80 -7.06 -18.48
N GLN A 339 -13.11 -6.03 -17.68
CA GLN A 339 -12.55 -4.69 -17.79
C GLN A 339 -11.30 -4.49 -16.91
N THR A 340 -10.47 -5.51 -16.80
CA THR A 340 -9.26 -5.50 -15.96
C THR A 340 -8.33 -4.34 -16.31
N HIS A 341 -8.26 -3.98 -17.60
CA HIS A 341 -7.49 -2.84 -18.08
C HIS A 341 -7.94 -1.48 -17.51
N LEU A 342 -9.14 -1.37 -16.96
CA LEU A 342 -9.69 -0.18 -16.29
C LEU A 342 -9.61 -0.25 -14.75
N ILE A 343 -9.04 -1.31 -14.17
CA ILE A 343 -8.80 -1.37 -12.73
C ILE A 343 -7.67 -0.41 -12.35
N ASN A 344 -7.94 0.49 -11.42
CA ASN A 344 -6.93 1.35 -10.80
C ASN A 344 -6.19 0.53 -9.73
N THR A 345 -5.05 -0.03 -10.11
CA THR A 345 -4.34 -1.02 -9.29
C THR A 345 -3.62 -0.39 -8.11
N CYS A 346 -3.73 -1.03 -6.93
CA CYS A 346 -2.93 -0.66 -5.77
C CYS A 346 -1.45 -0.99 -6.02
N ILE A 347 -0.59 0.01 -6.03
CA ILE A 347 0.85 -0.10 -6.30
C ILE A 347 1.71 -0.42 -5.07
N GLY A 348 1.11 -0.75 -3.93
CA GLY A 348 1.84 -1.12 -2.71
C GLY A 348 2.68 -0.02 -2.06
N CYS A 349 2.46 1.27 -2.38
CA CYS A 349 3.30 2.40 -1.96
C CYS A 349 3.20 2.78 -0.48
N ASN A 350 2.12 2.45 0.20
CA ASN A 350 1.81 2.76 1.61
C ASN A 350 1.65 4.26 1.95
N GLN A 351 1.91 5.20 1.04
CA GLN A 351 2.13 6.63 1.32
C GLN A 351 0.88 7.38 1.80
N ALA A 352 -0.30 7.06 1.27
CA ALA A 352 -1.54 7.76 1.62
C ALA A 352 -2.48 6.95 2.52
N CYS A 353 -2.20 5.69 2.71
CA CYS A 353 -2.94 4.80 3.60
C CYS A 353 -2.19 4.58 4.92
N LEU A 354 -1.20 3.69 4.96
CA LEU A 354 -0.51 3.31 6.19
C LEU A 354 0.30 4.47 6.81
N ASP A 355 1.04 5.25 6.01
CA ASP A 355 1.77 6.40 6.56
C ASP A 355 0.83 7.44 7.18
N HIS A 356 -0.37 7.65 6.58
CA HIS A 356 -1.40 8.51 7.17
C HIS A 356 -1.91 7.95 8.50
N THR A 357 -2.19 6.64 8.58
CA THR A 357 -2.61 5.99 9.84
C THR A 357 -1.57 6.19 10.94
N PHE A 358 -0.28 5.97 10.65
CA PHE A 358 0.80 6.18 11.60
C PHE A 358 1.11 7.65 11.91
N ASP A 359 0.60 8.57 11.11
CA ASP A 359 0.60 10.02 11.39
C ASP A 359 -0.69 10.49 12.09
N ASN A 360 -1.58 9.57 12.46
CA ASN A 360 -2.90 9.87 13.03
C ASN A 360 -3.74 10.79 12.11
N LYS A 361 -3.64 10.57 10.80
CA LYS A 361 -4.40 11.24 9.74
C LYS A 361 -5.41 10.28 9.15
N ARG A 362 -6.52 10.81 8.62
CA ARG A 362 -7.46 10.02 7.81
C ARG A 362 -6.73 9.38 6.63
N SER A 363 -6.91 8.08 6.44
CA SER A 363 -6.38 7.36 5.29
C SER A 363 -7.00 7.85 3.98
N THR A 364 -6.25 7.67 2.90
CA THR A 364 -6.73 7.81 1.52
C THR A 364 -5.85 6.92 0.64
N CYS A 365 -5.93 7.06 -0.69
CA CYS A 365 -5.07 6.34 -1.60
C CYS A 365 -4.28 7.30 -2.49
N LEU A 366 -3.01 6.99 -2.77
CA LEU A 366 -2.17 7.78 -3.65
C LEU A 366 -2.78 7.87 -5.07
N VAL A 367 -3.24 6.73 -5.61
CA VAL A 367 -3.80 6.64 -6.97
C VAL A 367 -5.30 6.93 -7.03
N ASN A 368 -5.98 7.06 -5.89
CA ASN A 368 -7.42 7.37 -5.79
C ASN A 368 -7.68 8.34 -4.63
N PRO A 369 -7.68 9.65 -4.87
CA PRO A 369 -7.87 10.65 -3.80
C PRO A 369 -9.30 10.69 -3.23
N GLN A 370 -10.29 10.02 -3.86
CA GLN A 370 -11.64 9.89 -3.32
C GLN A 370 -11.73 8.89 -2.16
N ALA A 371 -10.79 7.94 -2.05
CA ALA A 371 -10.82 6.94 -1.00
C ALA A 371 -10.85 7.59 0.40
N CYS A 372 -11.81 7.22 1.21
CA CYS A 372 -12.17 7.82 2.50
C CYS A 372 -12.68 9.28 2.44
N TYR A 373 -12.85 9.83 1.24
CA TYR A 373 -13.41 11.17 0.96
C TYR A 373 -14.64 11.10 0.04
N GLU A 374 -15.34 9.98 0.01
CA GLU A 374 -16.47 9.68 -0.88
C GLU A 374 -17.62 10.71 -0.80
N THR A 375 -17.76 11.38 0.35
CA THR A 375 -18.79 12.43 0.56
C THR A 375 -18.25 13.85 0.39
N GLU A 376 -16.95 14.03 0.15
CA GLU A 376 -16.29 15.33 0.12
C GLU A 376 -15.68 15.64 -1.25
N LEU A 377 -15.05 14.67 -1.87
CA LEU A 377 -14.48 14.78 -3.22
C LEU A 377 -15.37 14.01 -4.20
N VAL A 378 -16.45 14.64 -4.65
CA VAL A 378 -17.44 14.04 -5.53
C VAL A 378 -17.32 14.63 -6.94
N TYR A 379 -17.25 13.77 -7.95
CA TYR A 379 -17.20 14.21 -9.36
C TYR A 379 -18.62 14.36 -9.93
N ILE A 380 -19.24 15.51 -9.63
CA ILE A 380 -20.59 15.82 -10.08
C ILE A 380 -20.54 16.19 -11.58
N PRO A 381 -21.46 15.64 -12.42
CA PRO A 381 -21.57 16.04 -13.82
C PRO A 381 -21.69 17.57 -13.96
N ALA A 382 -20.95 18.15 -14.90
CA ALA A 382 -20.95 19.59 -15.14
C ALA A 382 -22.31 20.05 -15.67
N LYS A 383 -22.79 21.18 -15.18
CA LYS A 383 -24.05 21.81 -15.68
C LYS A 383 -23.91 22.29 -17.14
N LYS A 384 -22.71 22.70 -17.53
CA LYS A 384 -22.35 23.14 -18.87
C LYS A 384 -20.98 22.56 -19.20
N ALA A 385 -20.89 21.88 -20.35
CA ALA A 385 -19.61 21.38 -20.84
C ALA A 385 -18.69 22.55 -21.19
N LYS A 386 -17.43 22.46 -20.82
CA LYS A 386 -16.36 23.39 -21.13
C LYS A 386 -15.34 22.73 -22.03
N LYS A 387 -14.58 23.51 -22.80
CA LYS A 387 -13.36 23.10 -23.48
C LYS A 387 -12.17 23.33 -22.57
N ILE A 388 -11.44 22.27 -22.25
CA ILE A 388 -10.34 22.32 -21.29
C ILE A 388 -9.05 21.87 -21.95
N ALA A 389 -8.02 22.71 -21.86
CA ALA A 389 -6.65 22.31 -22.18
C ALA A 389 -5.93 21.84 -20.93
N VAL A 390 -5.32 20.66 -20.97
CA VAL A 390 -4.42 20.16 -19.92
C VAL A 390 -3.03 20.02 -20.52
N VAL A 391 -2.03 20.69 -19.94
CA VAL A 391 -0.66 20.73 -20.45
C VAL A 391 0.25 19.92 -19.55
N GLY A 392 0.73 18.78 -20.07
CA GLY A 392 1.55 17.79 -19.37
C GLY A 392 0.75 16.55 -18.95
N ALA A 393 1.11 15.40 -19.52
CA ALA A 393 0.51 14.10 -19.21
C ALA A 393 1.26 13.33 -18.11
N GLY A 394 1.78 14.05 -17.10
CA GLY A 394 2.22 13.48 -15.82
C GLY A 394 1.02 13.18 -14.93
N MET A 395 1.27 12.66 -13.71
CA MET A 395 0.21 12.22 -12.80
C MET A 395 -0.82 13.30 -12.47
N ALA A 396 -0.41 14.56 -12.32
CA ALA A 396 -1.33 15.67 -12.05
C ALA A 396 -2.25 15.95 -13.25
N GLY A 397 -1.67 16.05 -14.44
CA GLY A 397 -2.44 16.31 -15.67
C GLY A 397 -3.36 15.16 -16.05
N LEU A 398 -2.90 13.91 -15.93
CA LEU A 398 -3.73 12.73 -16.17
C LEU A 398 -4.94 12.66 -15.22
N SER A 399 -4.70 12.96 -13.94
CA SER A 399 -5.79 13.03 -12.95
C SER A 399 -6.78 14.15 -13.29
N ALA A 400 -6.30 15.35 -13.63
CA ALA A 400 -7.14 16.48 -14.00
C ALA A 400 -7.95 16.17 -15.27
N ALA A 401 -7.30 15.70 -16.33
CA ALA A 401 -7.92 15.39 -17.60
C ALA A 401 -9.05 14.35 -17.47
N THR A 402 -8.75 13.26 -16.75
CA THR A 402 -9.71 12.16 -16.59
C THR A 402 -10.90 12.54 -15.70
N VAL A 403 -10.69 13.33 -14.63
CA VAL A 403 -11.79 13.83 -13.80
C VAL A 403 -12.64 14.84 -14.55
N ALA A 404 -12.03 15.76 -15.29
CA ALA A 404 -12.77 16.72 -16.11
C ALA A 404 -13.62 16.02 -17.18
N ALA A 405 -13.06 15.02 -17.89
CA ALA A 405 -13.80 14.24 -18.88
C ALA A 405 -14.94 13.43 -18.25
N LYS A 406 -14.73 12.79 -17.09
CA LYS A 406 -15.80 12.10 -16.32
C LYS A 406 -16.96 13.03 -15.95
N ARG A 407 -16.70 14.33 -15.76
CA ARG A 407 -17.72 15.34 -15.47
C ARG A 407 -18.44 15.84 -16.73
N GLY A 408 -18.00 15.43 -17.94
CA GLY A 408 -18.62 15.78 -19.21
C GLY A 408 -18.00 16.97 -19.93
N HIS A 409 -16.79 17.41 -19.54
CA HIS A 409 -16.02 18.43 -20.26
C HIS A 409 -15.33 17.85 -21.49
N GLN A 410 -15.07 18.67 -22.51
CA GLN A 410 -14.24 18.34 -23.66
C GLN A 410 -12.78 18.63 -23.30
N VAL A 411 -11.93 17.60 -23.30
CA VAL A 411 -10.56 17.73 -22.83
C VAL A 411 -9.57 17.43 -23.96
N THR A 412 -8.63 18.36 -24.16
CA THR A 412 -7.42 18.16 -24.98
C THR A 412 -6.23 18.08 -24.02
N LEU A 413 -5.51 16.94 -24.04
CA LEU A 413 -4.33 16.70 -23.22
C LEU A 413 -3.07 16.77 -24.08
N PHE A 414 -2.21 17.76 -23.81
CA PHE A 414 -0.95 18.00 -24.51
C PHE A 414 0.21 17.38 -23.74
N GLU A 415 1.09 16.68 -24.47
CA GLU A 415 2.32 16.10 -23.92
C GLU A 415 3.50 16.30 -24.87
N ALA A 416 4.56 16.90 -24.39
CA ALA A 416 5.75 17.19 -25.18
C ALA A 416 6.56 15.93 -25.55
N GLN A 417 6.42 14.86 -24.76
CA GLN A 417 7.09 13.58 -24.97
C GLN A 417 6.25 12.64 -25.84
N ASP A 418 6.86 11.53 -26.22
CA ASP A 418 6.25 10.44 -27.01
C ASP A 418 5.28 9.54 -26.22
N LYS A 419 5.15 9.76 -24.91
CA LYS A 419 4.36 8.92 -24.00
C LYS A 419 3.88 9.68 -22.76
N ILE A 420 2.75 9.23 -22.20
CA ILE A 420 2.23 9.71 -20.93
C ILE A 420 3.01 9.15 -19.73
N GLY A 421 2.78 9.68 -18.53
CA GLY A 421 3.27 9.16 -17.25
C GLY A 421 4.29 10.05 -16.54
N GLY A 422 4.95 10.97 -17.25
CA GLY A 422 5.91 11.90 -16.65
C GLY A 422 6.95 11.19 -15.75
N GLN A 423 7.11 11.63 -14.49
CA GLN A 423 8.08 11.08 -13.54
C GLN A 423 7.84 9.59 -13.19
N PHE A 424 6.63 9.05 -13.39
CA PHE A 424 6.36 7.62 -13.21
C PHE A 424 7.13 6.74 -14.20
N ASN A 425 7.51 7.30 -15.36
CA ASN A 425 8.37 6.59 -16.32
C ASN A 425 9.78 6.34 -15.77
N TYR A 426 10.25 7.15 -14.80
CA TYR A 426 11.50 6.90 -14.09
C TYR A 426 11.30 5.98 -12.87
N ALA A 427 10.20 6.15 -12.15
CA ALA A 427 9.92 5.34 -10.97
C ALA A 427 9.71 3.86 -11.30
N LYS A 428 8.99 3.55 -12.38
CA LYS A 428 8.64 2.18 -12.78
C LYS A 428 9.84 1.30 -13.16
N VAL A 429 11.01 1.89 -13.48
CA VAL A 429 12.21 1.14 -13.86
C VAL A 429 13.07 0.76 -12.65
N ILE A 430 12.73 1.25 -11.47
CA ILE A 430 13.41 0.90 -10.22
C ILE A 430 12.99 -0.51 -9.80
N PRO A 431 13.94 -1.42 -9.51
CA PRO A 431 13.64 -2.75 -9.04
C PRO A 431 12.72 -2.75 -7.82
N GLY A 432 11.68 -3.57 -7.85
CA GLY A 432 10.65 -3.60 -6.82
C GLY A 432 9.58 -2.50 -6.92
N LYS A 433 9.61 -1.67 -7.98
CA LYS A 433 8.56 -0.67 -8.29
C LYS A 433 7.83 -0.95 -9.60
N GLU A 434 7.87 -2.16 -10.09
CA GLU A 434 7.21 -2.60 -11.33
C GLU A 434 5.70 -2.34 -11.31
N GLU A 435 5.08 -2.35 -10.14
CA GLU A 435 3.65 -2.01 -9.96
C GLU A 435 3.29 -0.60 -10.44
N PHE A 436 4.25 0.32 -10.55
CA PHE A 436 4.02 1.67 -11.08
C PHE A 436 3.64 1.66 -12.57
N PHE A 437 3.95 0.59 -13.27
CA PHE A 437 3.45 0.31 -14.62
C PHE A 437 1.93 0.28 -14.68
N GLU A 438 1.29 -0.31 -13.67
CA GLU A 438 -0.16 -0.44 -13.59
C GLU A 438 -0.89 0.91 -13.55
N THR A 439 -0.29 1.91 -12.91
CA THR A 439 -0.87 3.27 -12.91
C THR A 439 -0.83 3.88 -14.31
N ILE A 440 0.27 3.69 -15.05
CA ILE A 440 0.38 4.18 -16.44
C ILE A 440 -0.59 3.42 -17.33
N ARG A 441 -0.67 2.09 -17.22
CA ARG A 441 -1.64 1.24 -17.92
C ARG A 441 -3.08 1.75 -17.68
N TYR A 442 -3.44 1.97 -16.41
CA TYR A 442 -4.77 2.47 -16.04
C TYR A 442 -5.08 3.80 -16.72
N PHE A 443 -4.20 4.79 -16.60
CA PHE A 443 -4.45 6.10 -17.21
C PHE A 443 -4.44 6.06 -18.74
N THR A 444 -3.60 5.23 -19.38
CA THR A 444 -3.62 5.03 -20.83
C THR A 444 -5.00 4.58 -21.31
N ASN A 445 -5.53 3.50 -20.69
CA ASN A 445 -6.83 2.97 -21.06
C ASN A 445 -7.98 3.92 -20.67
N LEU A 446 -7.83 4.66 -19.58
CA LEU A 446 -8.86 5.60 -19.13
C LEU A 446 -8.96 6.84 -20.05
N VAL A 447 -7.83 7.37 -20.50
CA VAL A 447 -7.76 8.48 -21.47
C VAL A 447 -8.49 8.10 -22.76
N ASP A 448 -8.21 6.89 -23.27
CA ASP A 448 -8.85 6.37 -24.48
C ASP A 448 -10.36 6.14 -24.25
N SER A 449 -10.75 5.45 -23.18
CA SER A 449 -12.15 5.14 -22.88
C SER A 449 -13.04 6.37 -22.63
N LEU A 450 -12.46 7.48 -22.19
CA LEU A 450 -13.16 8.75 -21.95
C LEU A 450 -13.16 9.68 -23.19
N GLY A 451 -12.53 9.28 -24.29
CA GLY A 451 -12.45 10.08 -25.51
C GLY A 451 -11.68 11.38 -25.34
N ILE A 452 -10.66 11.40 -24.50
CA ILE A 452 -9.78 12.56 -24.32
C ILE A 452 -8.87 12.69 -25.54
N GLU A 453 -8.84 13.89 -26.16
CA GLU A 453 -7.95 14.18 -27.26
C GLU A 453 -6.51 14.27 -26.76
N LEU A 454 -5.71 13.21 -26.95
CA LEU A 454 -4.30 13.16 -26.54
C LEU A 454 -3.37 13.57 -27.67
N LYS A 455 -2.56 14.61 -27.44
CA LYS A 455 -1.54 15.11 -28.37
C LYS A 455 -0.14 14.85 -27.82
N LEU A 456 0.48 13.75 -28.24
CA LEU A 456 1.87 13.38 -27.91
C LEU A 456 2.85 14.09 -28.86
N ASN A 457 4.13 14.18 -28.46
CA ASN A 457 5.18 14.89 -29.19
C ASN A 457 4.78 16.34 -29.52
N HIS A 458 3.95 16.96 -28.70
CA HIS A 458 3.39 18.27 -28.94
C HIS A 458 3.69 19.21 -27.75
N LYS A 459 4.74 20.02 -27.92
CA LYS A 459 5.07 21.10 -26.99
C LYS A 459 4.21 22.32 -27.34
N VAL A 460 3.05 22.43 -26.72
CA VAL A 460 2.11 23.52 -26.91
C VAL A 460 2.75 24.87 -26.54
N SER A 461 2.45 25.94 -27.34
CA SER A 461 2.89 27.31 -27.05
C SER A 461 1.82 28.15 -26.35
N LYS A 462 2.19 29.33 -25.82
CA LYS A 462 1.23 30.29 -25.27
C LYS A 462 0.21 30.75 -26.29
N GLU A 463 0.67 31.07 -27.49
CA GLU A 463 -0.16 31.53 -28.60
C GLU A 463 -1.18 30.47 -29.04
N GLU A 464 -0.80 29.18 -28.97
CA GLU A 464 -1.71 28.08 -29.27
C GLU A 464 -2.78 27.93 -28.18
N LEU A 465 -2.42 28.08 -26.91
CA LEU A 465 -3.38 28.05 -25.80
C LEU A 465 -4.37 29.22 -25.87
N GLU A 466 -3.91 30.41 -26.20
CA GLU A 466 -4.73 31.61 -26.35
C GLU A 466 -5.68 31.52 -27.54
N SER A 467 -5.18 31.04 -28.68
CA SER A 467 -5.97 30.90 -29.93
C SER A 467 -6.91 29.67 -29.90
N GLY A 468 -6.68 28.70 -29.03
CA GLY A 468 -7.40 27.44 -28.97
C GLY A 468 -8.83 27.51 -28.43
N GLN A 469 -9.29 28.69 -28.00
CA GLN A 469 -10.65 28.94 -27.48
C GLN A 469 -11.04 28.00 -26.34
N PHE A 470 -10.12 27.77 -25.42
CA PHE A 470 -10.37 27.02 -24.21
C PHE A 470 -11.06 27.89 -23.15
N ASP A 471 -11.97 27.30 -22.38
CA ASP A 471 -12.59 27.93 -21.22
C ASP A 471 -11.63 27.93 -20.02
N ASP A 472 -10.92 26.80 -19.82
CA ASP A 472 -9.93 26.62 -18.77
C ASP A 472 -8.65 25.98 -19.32
N VAL A 473 -7.49 26.40 -18.79
CA VAL A 473 -6.16 25.84 -19.07
C VAL A 473 -5.51 25.36 -17.79
N ILE A 474 -5.16 24.08 -17.73
CA ILE A 474 -4.52 23.48 -16.57
C ILE A 474 -3.06 23.19 -16.88
N ILE A 475 -2.14 23.93 -16.23
CA ILE A 475 -0.70 23.78 -16.38
C ILE A 475 -0.21 22.72 -15.39
N ALA A 476 0.19 21.57 -15.92
CA ALA A 476 0.67 20.39 -15.20
C ALA A 476 2.04 19.91 -15.72
N THR A 477 2.86 20.81 -16.21
CA THR A 477 4.14 20.59 -16.89
C THR A 477 5.23 19.98 -16.01
N GLY A 478 4.98 19.90 -14.68
CA GLY A 478 5.79 19.12 -13.74
C GLY A 478 7.10 19.79 -13.37
N VAL A 479 8.17 18.97 -13.36
CA VAL A 479 9.50 19.35 -12.84
C VAL A 479 10.61 18.81 -13.73
N VAL A 480 11.76 19.49 -13.65
CA VAL A 480 13.03 19.04 -14.22
C VAL A 480 14.08 18.84 -13.11
N PRO A 481 15.10 18.00 -13.34
CA PRO A 481 16.23 17.90 -12.41
C PRO A 481 16.89 19.26 -12.22
N ARG A 482 17.19 19.61 -10.96
CA ARG A 482 17.91 20.85 -10.65
C ARG A 482 19.32 20.81 -11.21
N ALA A 483 19.71 21.84 -11.92
CA ALA A 483 21.10 22.07 -12.28
C ALA A 483 21.94 22.38 -11.02
N LEU A 484 23.16 21.84 -10.95
CA LEU A 484 24.13 22.18 -9.92
C LEU A 484 25.15 23.17 -10.49
N ASP A 485 25.55 24.12 -9.67
CA ASP A 485 26.52 25.16 -10.03
C ASP A 485 27.84 24.94 -9.26
N PHE A 486 28.67 24.01 -9.74
CA PHE A 486 30.06 23.85 -9.33
C PHE A 486 30.89 23.20 -10.45
N LYS A 487 32.21 23.46 -10.43
CA LYS A 487 33.14 23.12 -11.51
C LYS A 487 33.10 21.63 -11.86
N GLY A 488 32.92 21.32 -13.14
CA GLY A 488 32.99 19.98 -13.72
C GLY A 488 31.65 19.27 -13.83
N VAL A 489 30.52 19.91 -13.52
CA VAL A 489 29.17 19.32 -13.70
C VAL A 489 28.85 19.08 -15.18
N GLU A 490 29.52 19.78 -16.09
CA GLU A 490 29.40 19.66 -17.55
C GLU A 490 30.18 18.46 -18.13
N LEU A 491 30.99 17.77 -17.34
CA LEU A 491 31.78 16.63 -17.81
C LEU A 491 30.92 15.44 -18.23
N PRO A 492 31.32 14.66 -19.25
CA PRO A 492 30.50 13.61 -19.86
C PRO A 492 30.11 12.48 -18.91
N GLN A 493 30.89 12.21 -17.84
CA GLN A 493 30.58 11.19 -16.83
C GLN A 493 29.52 11.67 -15.81
N VAL A 494 29.09 12.93 -15.86
CA VAL A 494 28.01 13.47 -15.05
C VAL A 494 26.69 13.26 -15.76
N MET A 495 25.67 12.84 -15.02
CA MET A 495 24.33 12.64 -15.54
C MET A 495 23.28 12.93 -14.47
N SER A 496 22.12 13.35 -14.90
CA SER A 496 20.93 13.44 -14.07
C SER A 496 20.32 12.05 -13.85
N TYR A 497 19.51 11.90 -12.77
CA TYR A 497 18.73 10.68 -12.59
C TYR A 497 17.79 10.39 -13.77
N ALA A 498 17.29 11.44 -14.46
CA ALA A 498 16.42 11.29 -15.60
C ALA A 498 17.15 10.69 -16.82
N GLU A 499 18.37 11.13 -17.12
CA GLU A 499 19.19 10.55 -18.20
C GLU A 499 19.57 9.10 -17.92
N LEU A 500 19.86 8.76 -16.66
CA LEU A 500 20.17 7.38 -16.25
C LEU A 500 18.94 6.48 -16.37
N LEU A 501 17.82 6.86 -15.75
CA LEU A 501 16.61 6.04 -15.65
C LEU A 501 15.78 5.99 -16.94
N SER A 502 16.04 6.90 -17.89
CA SER A 502 15.51 6.81 -19.26
C SER A 502 16.38 5.97 -20.20
N GLY A 503 17.58 5.54 -19.77
CA GLY A 503 18.53 4.81 -20.61
C GLY A 503 19.29 5.68 -21.61
N GLN A 504 19.20 7.01 -21.51
CA GLN A 504 19.97 7.93 -22.38
C GLN A 504 21.46 7.86 -22.07
N LYS A 505 21.82 7.71 -20.78
CA LYS A 505 23.20 7.49 -20.32
C LYS A 505 23.32 6.23 -19.47
N VAL A 506 24.49 5.61 -19.53
CA VAL A 506 24.82 4.40 -18.77
C VAL A 506 25.93 4.71 -17.78
N ALA A 507 25.75 4.31 -16.51
CA ALA A 507 26.75 4.52 -15.48
C ALA A 507 27.87 3.45 -15.51
N GLY A 508 29.08 3.85 -15.15
CA GLY A 508 30.24 2.96 -15.00
C GLY A 508 30.16 2.03 -13.78
N LYS A 509 31.30 1.48 -13.37
CA LYS A 509 31.38 0.50 -12.26
C LYS A 509 31.36 1.14 -10.87
N ARG A 510 31.97 2.32 -10.71
CA ARG A 510 32.00 3.07 -9.46
C ARG A 510 31.21 4.36 -9.64
N VAL A 511 30.18 4.55 -8.84
CA VAL A 511 29.22 5.64 -9.04
C VAL A 511 29.04 6.45 -7.76
N ALA A 512 29.14 7.78 -7.90
CA ALA A 512 28.74 8.72 -6.85
C ALA A 512 27.32 9.22 -7.12
N VAL A 513 26.42 9.09 -6.14
CA VAL A 513 25.04 9.60 -6.19
C VAL A 513 24.95 10.83 -5.29
N ILE A 514 24.73 11.99 -5.88
CA ILE A 514 24.61 13.27 -5.17
C ILE A 514 23.16 13.53 -4.79
N GLY A 515 22.84 13.46 -3.50
CA GLY A 515 21.50 13.66 -2.96
C GLY A 515 20.87 12.37 -2.42
N ALA A 516 20.64 12.30 -1.12
CA ALA A 516 20.12 11.13 -0.40
C ALA A 516 18.64 11.31 0.01
N GLY A 517 17.83 11.90 -0.87
CA GLY A 517 16.38 11.87 -0.83
C GLY A 517 15.82 10.59 -1.46
N GLY A 518 14.50 10.50 -1.65
CA GLY A 518 13.85 9.33 -2.26
C GLY A 518 14.46 8.92 -3.60
N ILE A 519 14.68 9.88 -4.51
CA ILE A 519 15.31 9.63 -5.82
C ILE A 519 16.73 9.06 -5.69
N GLY A 520 17.52 9.56 -4.74
CA GLY A 520 18.89 9.05 -4.51
C GLY A 520 18.92 7.61 -4.01
N PHE A 521 17.95 7.23 -3.16
CA PHE A 521 17.76 5.84 -2.75
C PHE A 521 17.34 4.97 -3.93
N ASP A 522 16.35 5.39 -4.70
CA ASP A 522 15.86 4.70 -5.90
C ASP A 522 16.98 4.45 -6.92
N VAL A 523 17.78 5.48 -7.21
CA VAL A 523 18.94 5.39 -8.11
C VAL A 523 20.00 4.44 -7.55
N SER A 524 20.24 4.44 -6.23
CA SER A 524 21.19 3.52 -5.60
C SER A 524 20.72 2.06 -5.69
N GLU A 525 19.42 1.81 -5.49
CA GLU A 525 18.80 0.50 -5.68
C GLU A 525 18.91 0.03 -7.14
N TYR A 526 18.59 0.92 -8.09
CA TYR A 526 18.74 0.64 -9.52
C TYR A 526 20.17 0.28 -9.92
N LEU A 527 21.17 1.03 -9.44
CA LEU A 527 22.57 0.85 -9.79
C LEU A 527 23.18 -0.43 -9.22
N THR A 528 22.70 -0.91 -8.06
CA THR A 528 23.29 -2.07 -7.35
C THR A 528 22.52 -3.38 -7.61
N SER A 529 21.31 -3.32 -8.15
CA SER A 529 20.48 -4.49 -8.40
C SER A 529 21.06 -5.39 -9.47
N THR A 530 20.93 -6.71 -9.27
CA THR A 530 21.23 -7.76 -10.25
C THR A 530 20.06 -8.02 -11.20
N HIS A 531 18.88 -7.48 -10.90
CA HIS A 531 17.65 -7.70 -11.67
C HIS A 531 17.41 -6.63 -12.76
N VAL A 532 18.20 -5.56 -12.79
CA VAL A 532 18.13 -4.58 -13.87
C VAL A 532 18.71 -5.17 -15.15
N LYS A 533 17.85 -5.32 -16.15
CA LYS A 533 18.31 -5.66 -17.51
C LYS A 533 18.71 -4.40 -18.28
N PRO A 534 19.66 -4.51 -19.22
CA PRO A 534 19.93 -3.45 -20.16
C PRO A 534 18.65 -3.04 -20.89
N PHE A 535 18.50 -1.76 -21.19
CA PHE A 535 17.38 -1.28 -22.00
C PHE A 535 17.44 -1.92 -23.40
N GLU A 536 16.36 -2.61 -23.75
CA GLU A 536 16.15 -3.07 -25.13
C GLU A 536 15.68 -1.90 -25.99
N LYS A 537 16.04 -1.89 -27.25
CA LYS A 537 15.61 -0.87 -28.22
C LYS A 537 14.82 -1.55 -29.33
N ASP A 538 13.74 -0.89 -29.79
CA ASP A 538 13.03 -1.31 -30.99
C ASP A 538 13.82 -1.02 -32.27
N ALA A 539 13.27 -1.41 -33.42
CA ALA A 539 13.90 -1.18 -34.71
C ALA A 539 14.06 0.33 -35.06
N GLN A 540 13.34 1.20 -34.37
CA GLN A 540 13.40 2.67 -34.47
C GLN A 540 14.35 3.29 -33.47
N GLY A 541 14.97 2.48 -32.59
CA GLY A 541 15.90 2.94 -31.56
C GLY A 541 15.25 3.44 -30.26
N ASN A 542 13.93 3.31 -30.10
CA ASN A 542 13.23 3.68 -28.88
C ASN A 542 13.48 2.64 -27.80
N VAL A 543 13.60 3.10 -26.55
CA VAL A 543 13.78 2.23 -25.41
C VAL A 543 12.49 1.48 -25.11
N ILE A 544 12.53 0.15 -25.24
CA ILE A 544 11.48 -0.76 -24.77
C ILE A 544 11.79 -1.10 -23.31
N TYR A 545 10.89 -0.76 -22.43
CA TYR A 545 10.96 -1.22 -21.04
C TYR A 545 9.94 -2.32 -20.81
N GLN A 546 10.42 -3.48 -20.38
CA GLN A 546 9.58 -4.57 -19.86
C GLN A 546 9.84 -4.73 -18.37
N PRO A 547 8.78 -4.80 -17.53
CA PRO A 547 8.96 -5.07 -16.11
C PRO A 547 9.53 -6.49 -15.93
N HIS A 548 10.57 -6.59 -15.10
CA HIS A 548 11.15 -7.86 -14.70
C HIS A 548 11.11 -7.97 -13.18
N PRO A 549 9.93 -8.28 -12.60
CA PRO A 549 9.83 -8.42 -11.16
C PRO A 549 10.73 -9.56 -10.67
N GLN A 550 11.29 -9.37 -9.50
CA GLN A 550 12.03 -10.41 -8.80
C GLN A 550 11.11 -11.61 -8.55
N SER A 551 11.61 -12.84 -8.76
CA SER A 551 10.83 -14.04 -8.44
C SER A 551 10.62 -14.15 -6.93
N VAL A 552 9.51 -14.78 -6.51
CA VAL A 552 9.18 -14.99 -5.10
C VAL A 552 10.33 -15.68 -4.35
N ASP A 553 10.90 -16.74 -4.92
CA ASP A 553 11.99 -17.48 -4.28
C ASP A 553 13.27 -16.66 -4.14
N SER A 554 13.64 -15.87 -5.16
CA SER A 554 14.80 -14.99 -5.08
C SER A 554 14.59 -13.91 -4.00
N TRP A 555 13.37 -13.34 -3.95
CA TRP A 555 13.00 -12.36 -2.94
C TRP A 555 13.02 -12.95 -1.52
N LYS A 556 12.46 -14.16 -1.31
CA LYS A 556 12.49 -14.86 -0.02
C LYS A 556 13.93 -15.10 0.45
N ARG A 557 14.81 -15.63 -0.43
CA ARG A 557 16.23 -15.83 -0.10
C ARG A 557 16.95 -14.54 0.27
N GLU A 558 16.70 -13.48 -0.48
CA GLU A 558 17.29 -12.16 -0.18
C GLU A 558 16.88 -11.64 1.18
N TRP A 559 15.61 -11.82 1.56
CA TRP A 559 15.10 -11.32 2.84
C TRP A 559 15.23 -12.31 3.99
N GLY A 560 15.69 -13.52 3.75
CA GLY A 560 15.86 -14.56 4.76
C GLY A 560 14.54 -15.15 5.23
N VAL A 561 13.60 -15.33 4.31
CA VAL A 561 12.39 -16.11 4.52
C VAL A 561 12.67 -17.55 4.16
N ASP A 562 12.24 -18.48 5.00
CA ASP A 562 12.39 -19.92 4.74
C ASP A 562 11.68 -20.30 3.42
N THR A 563 12.33 -21.13 2.62
CA THR A 563 11.83 -21.63 1.34
C THR A 563 11.63 -23.14 1.33
N ASN A 564 11.85 -23.80 2.48
CA ASN A 564 11.57 -25.24 2.62
C ASN A 564 10.06 -25.48 2.54
N ALA A 565 9.68 -26.63 2.03
CA ALA A 565 8.27 -26.99 1.79
C ALA A 565 7.38 -26.90 3.06
N HIS A 566 7.95 -27.08 4.24
CA HIS A 566 7.25 -27.04 5.53
C HIS A 566 7.60 -25.84 6.39
N TYR A 567 8.42 -24.88 5.93
CA TYR A 567 8.82 -23.71 6.74
C TYR A 567 9.29 -24.12 8.14
N ASP A 568 10.25 -25.04 8.23
CA ASP A 568 10.70 -25.69 9.46
C ASP A 568 11.37 -24.75 10.47
N SER A 569 11.77 -23.58 10.03
CA SER A 569 12.46 -22.60 10.88
C SER A 569 11.51 -21.83 11.80
N GLU A 570 11.98 -21.47 13.00
CA GLU A 570 11.25 -20.64 13.94
C GLU A 570 10.87 -19.30 13.32
N GLY A 571 9.56 -18.98 13.36
CA GLY A 571 9.01 -17.79 12.75
C GLY A 571 9.17 -17.69 11.23
N GLY A 572 9.61 -18.77 10.56
CA GLY A 572 9.87 -18.79 9.11
C GLY A 572 11.11 -17.98 8.70
N LEU A 573 12.08 -17.80 9.61
CA LEU A 573 13.29 -17.02 9.36
C LEU A 573 14.52 -17.90 9.15
N VAL A 574 15.27 -17.61 8.11
CA VAL A 574 16.59 -18.18 7.83
C VAL A 574 17.61 -17.06 7.60
N LYS A 575 18.88 -17.41 7.54
CA LYS A 575 19.93 -16.42 7.21
C LYS A 575 19.75 -15.94 5.77
N PRO A 576 19.66 -14.60 5.54
CA PRO A 576 19.59 -14.05 4.19
C PRO A 576 20.81 -14.44 3.34
N GLU A 577 20.57 -14.69 2.04
CA GLU A 577 21.67 -14.89 1.10
C GLU A 577 22.46 -13.58 0.88
N PRO A 578 23.80 -13.63 0.84
CA PRO A 578 24.61 -12.45 0.55
C PRO A 578 24.40 -12.00 -0.91
N ILE A 579 24.30 -10.68 -1.10
CA ILE A 579 24.12 -10.07 -2.42
C ILE A 579 25.47 -9.55 -2.91
N THR A 580 25.81 -9.86 -4.15
CA THR A 580 26.96 -9.23 -4.83
C THR A 580 26.42 -8.11 -5.73
N PRO A 581 26.66 -6.84 -5.38
CA PRO A 581 26.14 -5.71 -6.14
C PRO A 581 26.80 -5.61 -7.52
N THR A 582 26.06 -5.13 -8.51
CA THR A 582 26.56 -4.96 -9.88
C THR A 582 27.54 -3.79 -9.99
N ARG A 583 27.45 -2.83 -9.08
CA ARG A 583 28.30 -1.61 -9.02
C ARG A 583 28.65 -1.24 -7.59
N GLU A 584 29.78 -0.55 -7.43
CA GLU A 584 30.15 0.13 -6.20
C GLU A 584 29.50 1.52 -6.19
N VAL A 585 28.62 1.78 -5.23
CA VAL A 585 27.81 3.02 -5.16
C VAL A 585 28.10 3.78 -3.86
N TYR A 586 28.32 5.09 -3.99
CA TYR A 586 28.48 6.05 -2.90
C TYR A 586 27.26 6.98 -2.89
N LEU A 587 26.34 6.79 -1.93
CA LEU A 587 25.19 7.68 -1.73
C LEU A 587 25.58 8.81 -0.78
N MET A 588 25.47 10.06 -1.24
CA MET A 588 26.08 11.21 -0.57
C MET A 588 25.08 12.32 -0.25
N GLN A 589 25.25 12.98 0.90
CA GLN A 589 24.50 14.19 1.27
C GLN A 589 25.35 15.21 2.03
N ARG A 590 25.03 16.50 1.82
CA ARG A 590 25.64 17.62 2.57
C ARG A 590 25.18 17.66 4.03
N LYS A 591 23.92 17.34 4.28
CA LYS A 591 23.35 17.35 5.63
C LYS A 591 24.02 16.30 6.51
N LYS A 592 24.40 16.68 7.74
CA LYS A 592 24.90 15.72 8.75
C LYS A 592 23.77 14.78 9.21
N GLY A 593 24.15 13.56 9.58
CA GLY A 593 23.26 12.55 10.14
C GLY A 593 22.86 11.46 9.17
N ARG A 594 21.83 10.69 9.57
CA ARG A 594 21.40 9.48 8.85
C ARG A 594 20.81 9.83 7.48
N LEU A 595 21.27 9.14 6.44
CA LEU A 595 20.69 9.24 5.10
C LEU A 595 19.27 8.68 5.09
N GLY A 596 18.38 9.28 4.27
CA GLY A 596 16.99 8.86 4.19
C GLY A 596 16.17 9.12 5.45
N ALA A 597 16.55 10.08 6.31
CA ALA A 597 15.75 10.44 7.50
C ALA A 597 14.35 10.95 7.16
N GLY A 598 14.16 11.54 5.97
CA GLY A 598 12.87 12.02 5.47
C GLY A 598 12.07 11.00 4.66
N LEU A 599 12.52 9.76 4.55
CA LEU A 599 11.74 8.70 3.87
C LEU A 599 10.48 8.34 4.67
N ASN A 600 9.49 7.85 3.97
CA ASN A 600 8.21 7.44 4.54
C ASN A 600 8.36 6.46 5.71
N LYS A 601 7.48 6.54 6.70
CA LYS A 601 7.57 5.75 7.94
C LYS A 601 7.48 4.25 7.67
N THR A 602 6.54 3.82 6.82
CA THR A 602 6.23 2.41 6.61
C THR A 602 7.06 1.73 5.52
N SER A 603 7.65 2.49 4.58
CA SER A 603 8.49 1.97 3.49
C SER A 603 9.97 2.37 3.60
N GLY A 604 10.29 3.47 4.24
CA GLY A 604 11.67 4.00 4.29
C GLY A 604 12.68 3.08 4.99
N TRP A 605 12.24 2.24 5.92
CA TRP A 605 13.11 1.24 6.53
C TRP A 605 13.51 0.14 5.54
N VAL A 606 12.60 -0.21 4.61
CA VAL A 606 12.85 -1.21 3.55
C VAL A 606 13.93 -0.68 2.60
N HIS A 607 13.79 0.54 2.10
CA HIS A 607 14.80 1.19 1.26
C HIS A 607 16.17 1.23 1.94
N ARG A 608 16.22 1.61 3.22
CA ARG A 608 17.49 1.61 3.98
C ARG A 608 18.07 0.20 4.17
N ALA A 609 17.22 -0.80 4.42
CA ALA A 609 17.68 -2.18 4.55
C ALA A 609 18.22 -2.69 3.21
N HIS A 610 17.54 -2.38 2.11
CA HIS A 610 17.95 -2.78 0.76
C HIS A 610 19.31 -2.22 0.37
N ILE A 611 19.54 -0.90 0.46
CA ILE A 611 20.84 -0.31 0.11
C ILE A 611 21.97 -0.80 1.03
N ASN A 612 21.67 -1.12 2.31
CA ASN A 612 22.66 -1.72 3.21
C ASN A 612 23.03 -3.15 2.78
N LYS A 613 22.05 -3.99 2.44
CA LYS A 613 22.26 -5.36 1.92
C LYS A 613 23.09 -5.34 0.62
N HIS A 614 22.86 -4.34 -0.24
CA HIS A 614 23.56 -4.13 -1.50
C HIS A 614 24.90 -3.39 -1.35
N GLY A 615 25.38 -3.18 -0.13
CA GLY A 615 26.71 -2.62 0.16
C GLY A 615 26.91 -1.17 -0.28
N VAL A 616 25.82 -0.37 -0.42
CA VAL A 616 25.91 1.05 -0.76
C VAL A 616 26.64 1.81 0.35
N LYS A 617 27.71 2.49 -0.01
CA LYS A 617 28.49 3.31 0.91
C LYS A 617 27.80 4.65 1.14
N GLN A 618 27.45 4.93 2.40
CA GLN A 618 26.67 6.11 2.79
C GLN A 618 27.60 7.19 3.34
N VAL A 619 27.58 8.40 2.74
CA VAL A 619 28.49 9.51 3.10
C VAL A 619 27.66 10.76 3.43
N SER A 620 27.79 11.31 4.63
CA SER A 620 27.03 12.47 5.09
C SER A 620 27.90 13.59 5.66
N GLY A 621 27.36 14.82 5.66
CA GLY A 621 28.03 15.98 6.23
C GLY A 621 29.18 16.51 5.38
N ILE A 622 29.21 16.23 4.09
CA ILE A 622 30.27 16.60 3.15
C ILE A 622 29.95 17.86 2.35
N GLY A 623 30.99 18.56 1.89
CA GLY A 623 30.90 19.56 0.84
C GLY A 623 31.30 18.98 -0.52
N TYR A 624 30.73 19.50 -1.60
CA TYR A 624 31.17 19.18 -2.97
C TYR A 624 32.05 20.33 -3.48
N GLU A 625 33.23 20.04 -3.97
CA GLU A 625 34.19 21.06 -4.42
C GLU A 625 34.20 21.19 -5.95
N LYS A 626 34.54 20.10 -6.62
CA LYS A 626 34.65 20.04 -8.10
C LYS A 626 34.60 18.60 -8.59
N ILE A 627 34.25 18.42 -9.84
CA ILE A 627 34.36 17.15 -10.55
C ILE A 627 35.56 17.23 -11.51
N THR A 628 36.27 16.13 -11.65
CA THR A 628 37.40 15.95 -12.59
C THR A 628 37.24 14.61 -13.31
N ASN A 629 38.01 14.34 -14.33
CA ASN A 629 38.00 13.06 -15.05
C ASN A 629 38.29 11.84 -14.14
N GLU A 630 38.90 12.04 -12.97
CA GLU A 630 39.20 10.96 -12.02
C GLU A 630 38.08 10.71 -10.99
N GLY A 631 37.09 11.60 -10.88
CA GLY A 631 36.01 11.53 -9.90
C GLY A 631 35.59 12.88 -9.32
N ILE A 632 35.08 12.87 -8.10
CA ILE A 632 34.56 14.06 -7.41
C ILE A 632 35.43 14.38 -6.18
N TRP A 633 35.82 15.66 -6.03
CA TRP A 633 36.46 16.19 -4.84
C TRP A 633 35.41 16.60 -3.82
N ILE A 634 35.54 16.08 -2.61
CA ILE A 634 34.62 16.33 -1.49
C ILE A 634 35.41 16.86 -0.30
N THR A 635 34.79 17.77 0.47
CA THR A 635 35.29 18.17 1.78
C THR A 635 34.62 17.32 2.85
N ASN A 636 35.38 16.58 3.62
CA ASN A 636 34.92 15.77 4.74
C ASN A 636 34.43 16.64 5.91
N PRO A 637 33.64 16.08 6.89
CA PRO A 637 33.13 16.83 8.04
C PRO A 637 34.21 17.47 8.92
N ASP A 638 35.47 17.00 8.83
CA ASP A 638 36.63 17.52 9.50
C ASP A 638 37.36 18.64 8.71
N GLY A 639 36.87 19.00 7.53
CA GLY A 639 37.39 20.06 6.67
C GLY A 639 38.50 19.61 5.68
N HIS A 640 38.86 18.33 5.66
CA HIS A 640 39.87 17.81 4.72
C HIS A 640 39.23 17.54 3.33
N SER A 641 39.95 18.01 2.29
CA SER A 641 39.60 17.72 0.89
C SER A 641 40.07 16.33 0.49
N GLN A 642 39.19 15.56 -0.17
CA GLN A 642 39.46 14.20 -0.61
C GLN A 642 38.92 13.96 -2.01
N LEU A 643 39.69 13.28 -2.86
CA LEU A 643 39.22 12.77 -4.14
C LEU A 643 38.53 11.42 -3.95
N LEU A 644 37.25 11.37 -4.25
CA LEU A 644 36.50 10.12 -4.40
C LEU A 644 36.57 9.68 -5.86
N ARG A 645 37.36 8.63 -6.13
CA ARG A 645 37.54 8.10 -7.49
C ARG A 645 36.35 7.30 -7.94
N VAL A 646 35.61 7.83 -8.91
CA VAL A 646 34.40 7.23 -9.49
C VAL A 646 34.37 7.41 -11.00
N ASP A 647 33.69 6.47 -11.68
CA ASP A 647 33.58 6.46 -13.13
C ASP A 647 32.36 7.27 -13.61
N SER A 648 31.38 7.49 -12.74
CA SER A 648 30.17 8.26 -13.04
C SER A 648 29.65 9.00 -11.81
N ILE A 649 28.98 10.12 -12.06
CA ILE A 649 28.30 10.91 -11.02
C ILE A 649 26.84 11.10 -11.44
N VAL A 650 25.91 10.69 -10.57
CA VAL A 650 24.46 10.85 -10.81
C VAL A 650 23.90 11.92 -9.88
N ILE A 651 23.28 12.95 -10.48
CA ILE A 651 22.70 14.08 -9.75
C ILE A 651 21.25 13.77 -9.38
N CYS A 652 20.97 13.68 -8.06
CA CYS A 652 19.65 13.50 -7.45
C CYS A 652 19.34 14.63 -6.46
N ALA A 653 19.90 15.82 -6.66
CA ALA A 653 19.93 16.92 -5.68
C ALA A 653 18.76 17.90 -5.78
N GLY A 654 17.57 17.42 -6.05
CA GLY A 654 16.34 18.20 -6.10
C GLY A 654 15.82 18.44 -7.51
N GLN A 655 14.72 19.17 -7.58
CA GLN A 655 13.96 19.43 -8.80
C GLN A 655 13.53 20.90 -8.85
N GLU A 656 13.22 21.40 -10.04
CA GLU A 656 12.72 22.75 -10.31
C GLU A 656 11.40 22.68 -11.06
N SER A 657 10.46 23.58 -10.70
CA SER A 657 9.14 23.65 -11.34
C SER A 657 9.26 24.20 -12.76
N VAL A 658 8.48 23.63 -13.69
CA VAL A 658 8.33 24.12 -15.05
C VAL A 658 6.96 24.79 -15.16
N ASN A 659 6.90 26.10 -15.26
CA ASN A 659 5.64 26.86 -15.31
C ASN A 659 5.67 28.06 -16.26
N ASP A 660 6.54 28.02 -17.24
CA ASP A 660 6.76 29.12 -18.21
C ASP A 660 5.51 29.48 -19.04
N LEU A 661 4.55 28.56 -19.10
CA LEU A 661 3.28 28.75 -19.82
C LEU A 661 2.23 29.53 -19.00
N MET A 662 2.49 29.79 -17.71
CA MET A 662 1.60 30.66 -16.92
C MET A 662 1.64 32.10 -17.47
N PRO A 663 0.48 32.73 -17.65
CA PRO A 663 0.42 34.13 -18.06
C PRO A 663 0.96 35.06 -16.98
N ALA A 664 1.33 36.27 -17.38
CA ALA A 664 1.72 37.30 -16.43
C ALA A 664 0.49 37.82 -15.66
N VAL A 665 0.74 38.32 -14.45
CA VAL A 665 -0.35 38.94 -13.67
C VAL A 665 -0.82 40.22 -14.37
N GLY A 666 -2.10 40.24 -14.77
CA GLY A 666 -2.71 41.39 -15.44
C GLY A 666 -2.91 41.18 -16.97
N ASP A 667 -2.52 40.03 -17.51
CA ASP A 667 -2.87 39.67 -18.89
C ASP A 667 -4.39 39.59 -19.05
N ASP A 668 -4.94 40.18 -20.11
CA ASP A 668 -6.37 40.10 -20.43
C ASP A 668 -6.65 38.81 -21.22
N LEU A 669 -6.99 37.75 -20.48
CA LEU A 669 -7.16 36.42 -21.04
C LEU A 669 -8.63 35.98 -21.01
N THR A 670 -9.05 35.26 -22.05
CA THR A 670 -10.40 34.66 -22.14
C THR A 670 -10.53 33.38 -21.32
N ALA A 671 -9.43 32.62 -21.17
CA ALA A 671 -9.40 31.36 -20.42
C ALA A 671 -8.94 31.56 -18.97
N GLN A 672 -9.45 30.73 -18.06
CA GLN A 672 -8.97 30.69 -16.68
C GLN A 672 -7.79 29.70 -16.59
N TYR A 673 -6.66 30.14 -16.00
CA TYR A 673 -5.46 29.32 -15.84
C TYR A 673 -5.34 28.75 -14.43
N HIS A 674 -4.99 27.44 -14.37
CA HIS A 674 -4.79 26.71 -13.12
C HIS A 674 -3.40 26.06 -13.12
N LEU A 675 -2.66 26.18 -12.02
CA LEU A 675 -1.33 25.60 -11.86
C LEU A 675 -1.37 24.48 -10.82
N ILE A 676 -0.93 23.26 -11.20
CA ILE A 676 -1.01 22.07 -10.36
C ILE A 676 0.27 21.24 -10.35
N GLY A 677 0.38 20.38 -9.34
CA GLY A 677 1.46 19.40 -9.23
C GLY A 677 2.84 20.01 -9.12
N GLY A 678 3.81 19.41 -9.81
CA GLY A 678 5.19 19.85 -9.81
C GLY A 678 5.40 21.23 -10.44
N ALA A 679 4.57 21.62 -11.39
CA ALA A 679 4.60 22.95 -12.01
C ALA A 679 4.28 24.04 -10.96
N LYS A 680 3.39 23.77 -10.01
CA LYS A 680 3.05 24.68 -8.92
C LYS A 680 4.14 24.71 -7.84
N LEU A 681 4.66 23.55 -7.46
CA LEU A 681 5.66 23.44 -6.39
C LEU A 681 6.50 22.17 -6.59
N ALA A 682 7.80 22.34 -6.81
CA ALA A 682 8.74 21.22 -6.94
C ALA A 682 9.10 20.57 -5.60
N GLY A 683 9.05 21.35 -4.50
CA GLY A 683 9.37 20.85 -3.15
C GLY A 683 8.38 19.82 -2.64
N GLU A 684 8.88 18.77 -1.97
CA GLU A 684 8.05 17.69 -1.41
C GLU A 684 7.05 17.09 -2.43
N LEU A 685 7.47 17.03 -3.70
CA LEU A 685 6.63 16.50 -4.76
C LEU A 685 6.53 14.98 -4.63
N ASP A 686 5.31 14.52 -4.41
CA ASP A 686 4.95 13.11 -4.53
C ASP A 686 3.70 12.94 -5.43
N ALA A 687 3.49 11.73 -5.92
CA ALA A 687 2.34 11.44 -6.78
C ALA A 687 1.00 11.61 -6.05
N LYS A 688 0.96 11.42 -4.73
CA LYS A 688 -0.22 11.64 -3.90
C LYS A 688 -0.73 13.09 -4.03
N ARG A 689 0.17 14.06 -3.84
CA ARG A 689 -0.17 15.48 -4.00
C ARG A 689 -0.54 15.81 -5.44
N ALA A 690 0.24 15.32 -6.40
CA ALA A 690 0.02 15.59 -7.82
C ALA A 690 -1.37 15.09 -8.29
N ILE A 691 -1.73 13.84 -8.00
CA ILE A 691 -3.02 13.25 -8.39
C ILE A 691 -4.17 13.96 -7.69
N ARG A 692 -4.01 14.28 -6.39
CA ARG A 692 -5.04 14.94 -5.60
C ARG A 692 -5.32 16.36 -6.11
N GLU A 693 -4.29 17.18 -6.34
CA GLU A 693 -4.44 18.54 -6.88
C GLU A 693 -5.14 18.53 -8.24
N GLY A 694 -4.77 17.58 -9.12
CA GLY A 694 -5.43 17.41 -10.42
C GLY A 694 -6.91 17.09 -10.28
N ALA A 695 -7.25 16.14 -9.40
CA ALA A 695 -8.64 15.76 -9.13
C ALA A 695 -9.45 16.90 -8.52
N GLU A 696 -8.90 17.61 -7.53
CA GLU A 696 -9.57 18.72 -6.83
C GLU A 696 -9.86 19.89 -7.78
N VAL A 697 -8.90 20.31 -8.60
CA VAL A 697 -9.09 21.38 -9.58
C VAL A 697 -10.17 20.98 -10.59
N ALA A 698 -10.05 19.78 -11.18
CA ALA A 698 -11.04 19.32 -12.15
C ALA A 698 -12.44 19.10 -11.55
N ALA A 699 -12.56 18.77 -10.28
CA ALA A 699 -13.84 18.63 -9.59
C ALA A 699 -14.57 19.98 -9.40
N MET A 700 -13.86 21.09 -9.46
CA MET A 700 -14.41 22.46 -9.27
C MET A 700 -14.77 23.16 -10.58
N LEU A 701 -14.27 22.71 -11.75
CA LEU A 701 -14.57 23.29 -13.07
C LEU A 701 -16.06 23.12 -13.40
#